data_75699e90103557ade8eeb4be164eb5ac
#
_entry.id   75699e90103557ade8eeb4be164eb5ac
#
_cell.length_a   1.000
_cell.length_b   1.000
_cell.length_c   1.000
_cell.angle_alpha   90.00
_cell.angle_beta   90.00
_cell.angle_gamma   90.00
#
_symmetry.space_group_name_H-M   'P 1'
#
loop_
_entity.id
_entity.type
_entity.pdbx_description
1 polymer ?
#
loop_
_entity_poly.entity_id
_entity_poly.type
_entity_poly.pdbx_seq_one_letter_code
_entity_poly.pdbx_strand_id
1 'polypeptide(L)'
;MEKTFNLTRRDDGIAILTMDVPGETMNTLKAQFGPEISEILAEIKSDSSIRGLVLISGKKDSFVAGADISMLDACKTAGDAKALSQQGHVVFNELEALTIPVVAAIHGACLGGGLELALACHQRVCSDDGKTMLGVPEVQLGLLPGGGGTQRLPRLVGITTALDMMLTGKQIRPKQALKMGLVNDVVPQTILLQTAVEMALAGKRALKPVKKSLVNQVLEGTSFGRNIIFDQATKQVEKKTQGNYPAPAKIIDCVRQGIAKGMQKGLEVEASHFAELVVSKESEALRSIFFATTEMKKETGAEGASPRKVKKAVILGGGLMGGGIASVTTTKAKIPVRVKDISEKGLSNALAYAYKLLDKGVKRRHMTPAARDNLMALMTTTTEYKGVNDADIVVEAVFEDLALKHQMVKDIERECGEHTIFASNTSSLPISQISEAATRPENVIGLHYFSPVEKMPLVEVIAHAKTSPETIATTVAFARKQGKTPIVVQDGAGFYVNRILALYMNEAAQLLLEGQSVEHLDKALVKFGFPVGPITLLDEVGIDVGAKISPILEKELGERFKAPAAFDKLLGDDRKGRKNGKGFYQYGASSKKAKAVDESVYGVLGIKPGTNKDAKAVAERCVVQMLNEAVRCLDDGIIASPRDGDIGAIFGIGFPPFLGGPFHYIDTLGAANLVRILEGYQSQLGSRFEPCERLKTMAQENAHFF
;
A
#
# COMPACT_ATOMS: atom_id res chain seq x y z
N MET A 1 11.42 35.58 -3.08
CA MET A 1 10.69 34.31 -3.08
C MET A 1 9.20 34.60 -3.30
N GLU A 2 8.52 33.83 -4.10
CA GLU A 2 7.07 33.95 -4.25
C GLU A 2 6.40 33.56 -2.92
N LYS A 3 5.41 34.38 -2.49
CA LYS A 3 4.71 34.16 -1.22
C LYS A 3 3.79 32.95 -1.32
N THR A 4 3.76 32.15 -0.27
CA THR A 4 2.84 31.00 -0.14
C THR A 4 1.44 31.45 0.28
N PHE A 5 1.35 32.57 0.99
CA PHE A 5 0.09 33.09 1.53
C PHE A 5 -0.27 34.44 0.92
N ASN A 6 -1.58 34.61 0.71
CA ASN A 6 -2.19 35.90 0.35
C ASN A 6 -3.24 36.28 1.41
N LEU A 7 -3.03 37.43 2.06
CA LEU A 7 -3.96 37.97 3.06
C LEU A 7 -4.84 39.05 2.40
N THR A 8 -6.14 38.79 2.34
CA THR A 8 -7.14 39.74 1.81
C THR A 8 -8.07 40.19 2.93
N ARG A 9 -8.29 41.51 3.04
CA ARG A 9 -9.21 42.11 4.01
C ARG A 9 -10.57 42.38 3.35
N ARG A 10 -11.64 42.09 4.07
CA ARG A 10 -13.02 42.37 3.66
C ARG A 10 -13.56 43.56 4.44
N ASP A 11 -14.53 44.25 3.87
CA ASP A 11 -15.18 45.44 4.51
C ASP A 11 -15.94 45.05 5.77
N ASP A 12 -16.34 43.79 5.95
CA ASP A 12 -17.00 43.27 7.15
C ASP A 12 -16.02 42.94 8.28
N GLY A 13 -14.75 43.25 8.15
CA GLY A 13 -13.70 43.00 9.17
C GLY A 13 -13.20 41.54 9.18
N ILE A 14 -13.56 40.71 8.20
CA ILE A 14 -13.00 39.38 8.09
C ILE A 14 -11.76 39.40 7.19
N ALA A 15 -10.67 38.85 7.69
CA ALA A 15 -9.49 38.57 6.89
C ALA A 15 -9.55 37.17 6.29
N ILE A 16 -9.19 37.04 5.02
CA ILE A 16 -9.09 35.75 4.32
C ILE A 16 -7.61 35.48 4.06
N LEU A 17 -7.10 34.40 4.64
CA LEU A 17 -5.75 33.91 4.40
C LEU A 17 -5.80 32.75 3.43
N THR A 18 -5.41 33.00 2.21
CA THR A 18 -5.38 31.99 1.16
C THR A 18 -3.98 31.40 1.04
N MET A 19 -3.88 30.06 1.22
CA MET A 19 -2.63 29.33 0.99
C MET A 19 -2.59 28.81 -0.45
N ASP A 20 -1.55 29.16 -1.20
CA ASP A 20 -1.35 28.75 -2.59
C ASP A 20 0.15 28.60 -2.91
N VAL A 21 0.69 27.41 -2.71
CA VAL A 21 2.12 27.13 -2.98
C VAL A 21 2.39 27.27 -4.48
N PRO A 22 3.26 28.20 -4.89
CA PRO A 22 3.51 28.46 -6.31
C PRO A 22 4.06 27.23 -7.05
N GLY A 23 3.58 27.01 -8.27
CA GLY A 23 4.05 25.91 -9.14
C GLY A 23 3.63 24.50 -8.75
N GLU A 24 2.91 24.32 -7.64
CA GLU A 24 2.47 23.00 -7.17
C GLU A 24 0.97 22.76 -7.36
N THR A 25 0.60 21.50 -7.58
CA THR A 25 -0.81 21.10 -7.73
C THR A 25 -1.53 20.98 -6.39
N MET A 26 -0.79 20.83 -5.29
CA MET A 26 -1.28 20.70 -3.92
C MET A 26 -0.48 21.60 -2.98
N ASN A 27 -1.11 22.05 -1.91
CA ASN A 27 -0.40 22.72 -0.83
C ASN A 27 0.27 21.71 0.11
N THR A 28 1.54 21.96 0.42
CA THR A 28 2.30 21.27 1.47
C THR A 28 2.94 22.28 2.40
N LEU A 29 3.13 21.92 3.67
CA LEU A 29 3.84 22.76 4.63
C LEU A 29 5.34 22.61 4.40
N LYS A 30 5.97 23.65 3.86
CA LYS A 30 7.42 23.73 3.61
C LYS A 30 8.15 24.45 4.74
N ALA A 31 9.48 24.46 4.73
CA ALA A 31 10.30 25.11 5.75
C ALA A 31 9.97 26.60 5.92
N GLN A 32 9.65 27.31 4.85
CA GLN A 32 9.27 28.73 4.89
C GLN A 32 7.88 29.00 5.47
N PHE A 33 7.04 27.98 5.63
CA PHE A 33 5.69 28.12 6.20
C PHE A 33 5.72 28.79 7.59
N GLY A 34 6.62 28.32 8.47
CA GLY A 34 6.69 28.83 9.86
C GLY A 34 6.95 30.32 9.94
N PRO A 35 8.06 30.86 9.38
CA PRO A 35 8.34 32.29 9.36
C PRO A 35 7.24 33.12 8.71
N GLU A 36 6.75 32.71 7.51
CA GLU A 36 5.74 33.49 6.78
C GLU A 36 4.42 33.60 7.52
N ILE A 37 3.93 32.50 8.13
CA ILE A 37 2.68 32.54 8.90
C ILE A 37 2.82 33.33 10.19
N SER A 38 3.98 33.28 10.87
CA SER A 38 4.24 34.08 12.09
C SER A 38 4.22 35.58 11.81
N GLU A 39 4.79 36.03 10.70
CA GLU A 39 4.70 37.43 10.25
C GLU A 39 3.24 37.85 10.03
N ILE A 40 2.45 37.03 9.32
CA ILE A 40 1.03 37.27 9.06
C ILE A 40 0.22 37.31 10.36
N LEU A 41 0.48 36.38 11.30
CA LEU A 41 -0.19 36.38 12.58
C LEU A 41 0.15 37.61 13.42
N ALA A 42 1.37 38.14 13.35
CA ALA A 42 1.76 39.39 13.99
C ALA A 42 1.02 40.59 13.36
N GLU A 43 0.90 40.63 12.03
CA GLU A 43 0.11 41.64 11.32
C GLU A 43 -1.36 41.62 11.76
N ILE A 44 -1.99 40.42 11.77
CA ILE A 44 -3.38 40.23 12.21
C ILE A 44 -3.58 40.68 13.65
N LYS A 45 -2.66 40.37 14.56
CA LYS A 45 -2.72 40.80 15.97
C LYS A 45 -2.64 42.31 16.16
N SER A 46 -1.93 43.01 15.28
CA SER A 46 -1.74 44.47 15.34
C SER A 46 -2.89 45.28 14.69
N ASP A 47 -3.68 44.64 13.83
CA ASP A 47 -4.76 45.29 13.07
C ASP A 47 -6.11 45.10 13.79
N SER A 48 -6.54 46.10 14.55
CA SER A 48 -7.81 46.06 15.29
C SER A 48 -9.05 46.06 14.39
N SER A 49 -8.94 46.33 13.10
CA SER A 49 -10.05 46.23 12.15
C SER A 49 -10.41 44.77 11.81
N ILE A 50 -9.48 43.83 12.03
CA ILE A 50 -9.69 42.42 11.78
C ILE A 50 -10.44 41.79 12.96
N ARG A 51 -11.68 41.36 12.70
CA ARG A 51 -12.56 40.72 13.69
C ARG A 51 -12.66 39.22 13.60
N GLY A 52 -12.13 38.63 12.53
CA GLY A 52 -12.09 37.18 12.30
C GLY A 52 -11.19 36.80 11.15
N LEU A 53 -10.72 35.57 11.15
CA LEU A 53 -9.81 35.01 10.15
C LEU A 53 -10.42 33.74 9.53
N VAL A 54 -10.39 33.68 8.19
CA VAL A 54 -10.72 32.47 7.44
C VAL A 54 -9.46 31.97 6.75
N LEU A 55 -9.05 30.75 7.00
CA LEU A 55 -7.97 30.06 6.31
C LEU A 55 -8.54 29.17 5.22
N ILE A 56 -8.13 29.36 3.98
CA ILE A 56 -8.61 28.64 2.81
C ILE A 56 -7.46 28.31 1.86
N SER A 57 -7.65 27.32 0.99
CA SER A 57 -6.70 26.97 -0.07
C SER A 57 -7.08 27.61 -1.40
N GLY A 58 -6.06 28.08 -2.15
CA GLY A 58 -6.16 28.49 -3.55
C GLY A 58 -6.18 27.31 -4.54
N LYS A 59 -5.83 26.10 -4.09
CA LYS A 59 -5.81 24.88 -4.94
C LYS A 59 -7.22 24.34 -5.13
N LYS A 60 -7.48 23.79 -6.34
CA LYS A 60 -8.81 23.30 -6.74
C LYS A 60 -9.30 22.09 -5.92
N ASP A 61 -8.40 21.14 -5.63
CA ASP A 61 -8.75 19.81 -5.10
C ASP A 61 -7.97 19.45 -3.81
N SER A 62 -7.33 20.44 -3.18
CA SER A 62 -6.51 20.21 -1.99
C SER A 62 -6.62 21.40 -1.02
N PHE A 63 -6.85 21.12 0.25
CA PHE A 63 -6.64 22.11 1.31
C PHE A 63 -5.15 22.19 1.62
N VAL A 64 -4.63 21.25 2.42
CA VAL A 64 -3.20 21.05 2.67
C VAL A 64 -2.93 19.55 2.80
N ALA A 65 -2.04 19.02 1.97
CA ALA A 65 -1.80 17.58 1.86
C ALA A 65 -0.76 17.03 2.86
N GLY A 66 -0.37 17.84 3.84
CA GLY A 66 0.61 17.49 4.88
C GLY A 66 1.87 18.34 4.83
N ALA A 67 2.88 17.96 5.62
CA ALA A 67 4.22 18.53 5.52
C ALA A 67 4.94 17.99 4.28
N ASP A 68 5.87 18.77 3.75
CA ASP A 68 6.77 18.28 2.71
C ASP A 68 7.74 17.25 3.31
N ILE A 69 7.58 15.99 2.90
CA ILE A 69 8.32 14.86 3.47
C ILE A 69 9.83 15.00 3.21
N SER A 70 10.24 15.70 2.12
CA SER A 70 11.65 15.95 1.84
C SER A 70 12.38 16.75 2.94
N MET A 71 11.63 17.53 3.73
CA MET A 71 12.20 18.21 4.90
C MET A 71 12.69 17.24 5.98
N LEU A 72 12.09 16.06 6.06
CA LEU A 72 12.47 15.04 7.03
C LEU A 72 13.79 14.36 6.65
N ASP A 73 14.03 14.21 5.35
CA ASP A 73 15.30 13.64 4.85
C ASP A 73 16.47 14.62 5.01
N ALA A 74 16.17 15.92 5.14
CA ALA A 74 17.15 16.95 5.47
C ALA A 74 17.56 16.91 6.95
N CYS A 75 16.78 16.34 7.85
CA CYS A 75 17.11 16.14 9.25
C CYS A 75 18.22 15.09 9.40
N LYS A 76 19.40 15.47 9.79
CA LYS A 76 20.54 14.56 9.98
C LYS A 76 20.59 13.97 11.39
N THR A 77 20.00 14.65 12.34
CA THR A 77 19.98 14.24 13.75
C THR A 77 18.55 14.27 14.32
N ALA A 78 18.34 13.52 15.39
CA ALA A 78 17.09 13.62 16.16
C ALA A 78 16.85 15.06 16.70
N GLY A 79 17.93 15.81 16.95
CA GLY A 79 17.84 17.22 17.35
C GLY A 79 17.20 18.09 16.28
N ASP A 80 17.58 17.92 15.01
CA ASP A 80 17.01 18.66 13.87
C ASP A 80 15.50 18.40 13.75
N ALA A 81 15.13 17.12 13.80
CA ALA A 81 13.73 16.71 13.73
C ALA A 81 12.89 17.20 14.92
N LYS A 82 13.49 17.23 16.13
CA LYS A 82 12.83 17.80 17.31
C LYS A 82 12.57 19.29 17.16
N ALA A 83 13.57 20.04 16.67
CA ALA A 83 13.43 21.47 16.42
C ALA A 83 12.33 21.76 15.39
N LEU A 84 12.25 20.97 14.33
CA LEU A 84 11.20 21.07 13.31
C LEU A 84 9.79 20.89 13.90
N SER A 85 9.58 19.86 14.72
CA SER A 85 8.30 19.63 15.41
C SER A 85 7.96 20.79 16.35
N GLN A 86 8.93 21.26 17.15
CA GLN A 86 8.73 22.37 18.09
C GLN A 86 8.39 23.67 17.38
N GLN A 87 8.99 23.97 16.23
CA GLN A 87 8.61 25.13 15.41
C GLN A 87 7.16 25.05 14.95
N GLY A 88 6.72 23.85 14.51
CA GLY A 88 5.31 23.61 14.19
C GLY A 88 4.39 23.85 15.38
N HIS A 89 4.78 23.40 16.58
CA HIS A 89 4.02 23.65 17.82
C HIS A 89 3.87 25.14 18.12
N VAL A 90 4.94 25.92 17.98
CA VAL A 90 4.91 27.37 18.22
C VAL A 90 3.88 28.03 17.32
N VAL A 91 3.98 27.82 16.02
CA VAL A 91 3.09 28.43 15.02
C VAL A 91 1.62 28.03 15.25
N PHE A 92 1.36 26.76 15.47
CA PHE A 92 -0.01 26.29 15.68
C PHE A 92 -0.59 26.74 17.03
N ASN A 93 0.23 26.85 18.07
CA ASN A 93 -0.19 27.44 19.34
C ASN A 93 -0.48 28.94 19.21
N GLU A 94 0.29 29.69 18.43
CA GLU A 94 0.04 31.11 18.13
C GLU A 94 -1.29 31.30 17.39
N LEU A 95 -1.60 30.44 16.43
CA LEU A 95 -2.87 30.47 15.69
C LEU A 95 -4.05 30.17 16.61
N GLU A 96 -3.93 29.15 17.46
CA GLU A 96 -4.95 28.76 18.44
C GLU A 96 -5.19 29.85 19.51
N ALA A 97 -4.15 30.59 19.87
CA ALA A 97 -4.19 31.66 20.87
C ALA A 97 -4.78 32.98 20.38
N LEU A 98 -5.06 33.12 19.07
CA LEU A 98 -5.68 34.36 18.55
C LEU A 98 -6.99 34.64 19.29
N THR A 99 -7.21 35.91 19.68
CA THR A 99 -8.43 36.33 20.36
C THR A 99 -9.64 36.38 19.45
N ILE A 100 -9.42 36.63 18.16
CA ILE A 100 -10.45 36.60 17.11
C ILE A 100 -10.80 35.17 16.68
N PRO A 101 -12.02 34.91 16.14
CA PRO A 101 -12.39 33.65 15.56
C PRO A 101 -11.51 33.26 14.37
N VAL A 102 -11.05 32.02 14.33
CA VAL A 102 -10.29 31.45 13.19
C VAL A 102 -11.08 30.26 12.66
N VAL A 103 -11.40 30.27 11.37
CA VAL A 103 -12.18 29.22 10.70
C VAL A 103 -11.36 28.61 9.55
N ALA A 104 -11.15 27.31 9.59
CA ALA A 104 -10.60 26.58 8.46
C ALA A 104 -11.71 26.19 7.47
N ALA A 105 -11.61 26.68 6.22
CA ALA A 105 -12.50 26.35 5.10
C ALA A 105 -11.84 25.26 4.23
N ILE A 106 -12.24 24.01 4.44
CA ILE A 106 -11.55 22.82 3.97
C ILE A 106 -12.22 22.26 2.71
N HIS A 107 -11.48 22.11 1.60
CA HIS A 107 -11.92 21.31 0.47
C HIS A 107 -10.77 20.44 -0.06
N GLY A 108 -11.09 19.26 -0.61
CA GLY A 108 -10.09 18.31 -1.06
C GLY A 108 -9.29 17.69 0.09
N ALA A 109 -8.01 17.39 -0.15
CA ALA A 109 -7.15 16.72 0.81
C ALA A 109 -6.75 17.64 1.98
N CYS A 110 -7.03 17.21 3.22
CA CYS A 110 -6.63 17.83 4.49
C CYS A 110 -5.97 16.74 5.34
N LEU A 111 -4.68 16.51 5.12
CA LEU A 111 -3.97 15.34 5.64
C LEU A 111 -2.74 15.74 6.46
N GLY A 112 -2.38 14.92 7.45
CA GLY A 112 -1.19 15.11 8.26
C GLY A 112 -1.12 16.50 8.88
N GLY A 113 0.02 17.17 8.72
CA GLY A 113 0.22 18.55 9.15
C GLY A 113 -0.87 19.52 8.69
N GLY A 114 -1.53 19.22 7.55
CA GLY A 114 -2.67 20.02 7.08
C GLY A 114 -3.91 19.87 7.96
N LEU A 115 -4.17 18.68 8.49
CA LEU A 115 -5.21 18.51 9.49
C LEU A 115 -4.77 19.10 10.84
N GLU A 116 -3.50 19.01 11.21
CA GLU A 116 -2.98 19.63 12.44
C GLU A 116 -3.13 21.15 12.43
N LEU A 117 -2.86 21.79 11.27
CA LEU A 117 -3.13 23.21 11.04
C LEU A 117 -4.63 23.54 11.21
N ALA A 118 -5.51 22.73 10.62
CA ALA A 118 -6.95 22.91 10.76
C ALA A 118 -7.43 22.67 12.21
N LEU A 119 -6.79 21.76 12.96
CA LEU A 119 -7.08 21.52 14.38
C LEU A 119 -6.67 22.70 15.27
N ALA A 120 -5.68 23.48 14.88
CA ALA A 120 -5.27 24.71 15.55
C ALA A 120 -6.25 25.88 15.30
N CYS A 121 -7.10 25.82 14.28
CA CYS A 121 -8.19 26.77 14.08
C CYS A 121 -9.33 26.54 15.09
N HIS A 122 -10.04 27.60 15.48
CA HIS A 122 -11.16 27.51 16.43
C HIS A 122 -12.33 26.71 15.86
N GLN A 123 -12.61 26.86 14.56
CA GLN A 123 -13.72 26.20 13.88
C GLN A 123 -13.27 25.65 12.52
N ARG A 124 -13.96 24.65 12.01
CA ARG A 124 -13.70 23.96 10.74
C ARG A 124 -15.00 23.72 10.00
N VAL A 125 -15.07 24.10 8.74
CA VAL A 125 -16.13 23.73 7.81
C VAL A 125 -15.50 23.06 6.60
N CYS A 126 -16.12 22.01 6.07
CA CYS A 126 -15.58 21.34 4.90
C CYS A 126 -16.62 21.17 3.79
N SER A 127 -16.14 21.02 2.55
CA SER A 127 -17.00 20.71 1.42
C SER A 127 -17.50 19.25 1.46
N ASP A 128 -18.69 19.00 0.91
CA ASP A 128 -19.27 17.66 0.73
C ASP A 128 -18.69 16.90 -0.48
N ASP A 129 -17.72 17.49 -1.19
CA ASP A 129 -17.11 16.93 -2.38
C ASP A 129 -16.49 15.56 -2.12
N GLY A 130 -16.58 14.68 -3.12
CA GLY A 130 -16.02 13.32 -3.04
C GLY A 130 -14.50 13.24 -2.88
N LYS A 131 -13.75 14.31 -3.19
CA LYS A 131 -12.30 14.41 -3.01
C LYS A 131 -11.91 14.90 -1.62
N THR A 132 -12.84 15.50 -0.86
CA THR A 132 -12.58 15.99 0.49
C THR A 132 -12.36 14.83 1.45
N MET A 133 -11.19 14.81 2.06
CA MET A 133 -10.74 13.79 3.02
C MET A 133 -9.90 14.42 4.11
N LEU A 134 -10.15 14.04 5.36
CA LEU A 134 -9.41 14.51 6.53
C LEU A 134 -8.73 13.32 7.20
N GLY A 135 -7.47 13.46 7.63
CA GLY A 135 -6.76 12.36 8.28
C GLY A 135 -5.35 12.72 8.74
N VAL A 136 -4.79 11.84 9.56
CA VAL A 136 -3.39 11.90 10.05
C VAL A 136 -2.68 10.59 9.68
N PRO A 137 -2.17 10.46 8.43
CA PRO A 137 -1.63 9.22 7.91
C PRO A 137 -0.16 8.99 8.23
N GLU A 138 0.47 9.78 9.11
CA GLU A 138 1.90 9.77 9.42
C GLU A 138 2.42 8.37 9.83
N VAL A 139 1.58 7.56 10.47
CA VAL A 139 1.92 6.19 10.87
C VAL A 139 2.29 5.30 9.66
N GLN A 140 1.77 5.61 8.47
CA GLN A 140 2.10 4.90 7.23
C GLN A 140 3.54 5.20 6.75
N LEU A 141 4.13 6.29 7.25
CA LEU A 141 5.51 6.68 7.03
C LEU A 141 6.43 6.33 8.23
N GLY A 142 5.93 5.53 9.17
CA GLY A 142 6.66 5.22 10.41
C GLY A 142 6.81 6.42 11.34
N LEU A 143 5.93 7.42 11.21
CA LEU A 143 5.95 8.66 11.98
C LEU A 143 4.70 8.79 12.86
N LEU A 144 4.67 9.83 13.65
CA LEU A 144 3.48 10.30 14.37
C LEU A 144 3.14 11.74 13.93
N PRO A 145 1.90 12.22 14.16
CA PRO A 145 1.56 13.63 13.96
C PRO A 145 2.44 14.51 14.85
N GLY A 146 3.31 15.32 14.25
CA GLY A 146 4.36 16.07 14.96
C GLY A 146 4.06 17.56 15.16
N GLY A 147 2.90 18.07 14.70
CA GLY A 147 2.44 19.44 14.85
C GLY A 147 1.39 19.65 15.96
N GLY A 148 1.31 18.75 16.93
CA GLY A 148 0.34 18.80 18.02
C GLY A 148 -0.91 17.97 17.77
N GLY A 149 -0.95 17.19 16.72
CA GLY A 149 -2.09 16.34 16.36
C GLY A 149 -2.39 15.29 17.40
N THR A 150 -1.36 14.69 18.03
CA THR A 150 -1.54 13.71 19.11
C THR A 150 -2.19 14.33 20.35
N GLN A 151 -2.20 15.67 20.43
CA GLN A 151 -2.77 16.40 21.57
C GLN A 151 -4.13 17.01 21.25
N ARG A 152 -4.29 17.65 20.08
CA ARG A 152 -5.54 18.33 19.70
C ARG A 152 -6.63 17.35 19.27
N LEU A 153 -6.29 16.35 18.49
CA LEU A 153 -7.27 15.40 17.96
C LEU A 153 -8.02 14.63 19.06
N PRO A 154 -7.37 14.01 20.08
CA PRO A 154 -8.09 13.29 21.13
C PRO A 154 -8.95 14.18 22.01
N ARG A 155 -8.58 15.45 22.20
CA ARG A 155 -9.39 16.43 22.93
C ARG A 155 -10.65 16.83 22.17
N LEU A 156 -10.60 16.75 20.83
CA LEU A 156 -11.71 17.12 19.97
C LEU A 156 -12.69 15.96 19.75
N VAL A 157 -12.20 14.79 19.30
CA VAL A 157 -13.04 13.65 18.87
C VAL A 157 -13.10 12.49 19.87
N GLY A 158 -12.38 12.60 20.99
CA GLY A 158 -12.21 11.54 21.99
C GLY A 158 -11.03 10.63 21.73
N ILE A 159 -10.55 9.96 22.79
CA ILE A 159 -9.32 9.17 22.79
C ILE A 159 -9.42 7.98 21.81
N THR A 160 -10.50 7.22 21.91
CA THR A 160 -10.70 6.00 21.09
C THR A 160 -10.74 6.33 19.60
N THR A 161 -11.46 7.38 19.21
CA THR A 161 -11.59 7.81 17.81
C THR A 161 -10.26 8.36 17.28
N ALA A 162 -9.56 9.16 18.07
CA ALA A 162 -8.27 9.72 17.70
C ALA A 162 -7.21 8.64 17.52
N LEU A 163 -7.14 7.66 18.43
CA LEU A 163 -6.24 6.51 18.30
C LEU A 163 -6.56 5.69 17.03
N ASP A 164 -7.85 5.43 16.71
CA ASP A 164 -8.20 4.74 15.46
C ASP A 164 -7.70 5.51 14.24
N MET A 165 -7.84 6.84 14.21
CA MET A 165 -7.33 7.66 13.10
C MET A 165 -5.80 7.62 13.00
N MET A 166 -5.09 7.85 14.10
CA MET A 166 -3.64 7.94 14.12
C MET A 166 -2.94 6.60 13.92
N LEU A 167 -3.46 5.51 14.51
CA LEU A 167 -2.84 4.17 14.43
C LEU A 167 -3.10 3.45 13.09
N THR A 168 -4.10 3.91 12.34
CA THR A 168 -4.45 3.30 11.04
C THR A 168 -4.16 4.20 9.84
N GLY A 169 -3.91 5.49 10.06
CA GLY A 169 -3.80 6.48 8.97
C GLY A 169 -5.10 6.66 8.18
N LYS A 170 -6.23 6.34 8.78
CA LYS A 170 -7.55 6.33 8.14
C LYS A 170 -7.97 7.73 7.71
N GLN A 171 -8.40 7.85 6.47
CA GLN A 171 -8.97 9.07 5.92
C GLN A 171 -10.49 9.12 6.15
N ILE A 172 -10.97 10.24 6.66
CA ILE A 172 -12.36 10.47 7.08
C ILE A 172 -13.09 11.31 6.03
N ARG A 173 -14.24 10.84 5.59
CA ARG A 173 -15.13 11.57 4.67
C ARG A 173 -15.93 12.66 5.37
N PRO A 174 -16.39 13.72 4.68
CA PRO A 174 -17.06 14.89 5.29
C PRO A 174 -18.22 14.53 6.21
N LYS A 175 -19.16 13.68 5.77
CA LYS A 175 -20.30 13.25 6.60
C LYS A 175 -19.86 12.52 7.88
N GLN A 176 -18.79 11.77 7.83
CA GLN A 176 -18.24 11.08 9.00
C GLN A 176 -17.50 12.07 9.89
N ALA A 177 -16.76 13.04 9.33
CA ALA A 177 -16.10 14.11 10.07
C ALA A 177 -17.09 14.94 10.88
N LEU A 178 -18.21 15.32 10.29
CA LEU A 178 -19.30 15.99 10.99
C LEU A 178 -19.88 15.13 12.13
N LYS A 179 -20.15 13.86 11.84
CA LYS A 179 -20.73 12.93 12.84
C LYS A 179 -19.83 12.73 14.06
N MET A 180 -18.51 12.74 13.88
CA MET A 180 -17.54 12.56 14.96
C MET A 180 -17.09 13.87 15.63
N GLY A 181 -17.61 15.02 15.17
CA GLY A 181 -17.25 16.34 15.71
C GLY A 181 -15.87 16.84 15.27
N LEU A 182 -15.32 16.30 14.19
CA LEU A 182 -14.05 16.78 13.65
C LEU A 182 -14.21 18.13 12.93
N VAL A 183 -15.39 18.35 12.32
CA VAL A 183 -15.78 19.61 11.69
C VAL A 183 -17.12 20.12 12.25
N ASN A 184 -17.35 21.43 12.16
CA ASN A 184 -18.56 22.10 12.65
C ASN A 184 -19.70 21.96 11.65
N ASP A 185 -19.41 21.98 10.34
CA ASP A 185 -20.39 21.88 9.28
C ASP A 185 -19.82 21.27 8.00
N VAL A 186 -20.71 20.81 7.12
CA VAL A 186 -20.42 20.25 5.80
C VAL A 186 -21.36 20.88 4.78
N VAL A 187 -20.80 21.57 3.80
CA VAL A 187 -21.55 22.37 2.81
C VAL A 187 -21.07 22.10 1.39
N PRO A 188 -21.86 22.41 0.35
CA PRO A 188 -21.37 22.45 -1.02
C PRO A 188 -20.15 23.36 -1.16
N GLN A 189 -19.18 22.99 -2.02
CA GLN A 189 -17.96 23.77 -2.23
C GLN A 189 -18.26 25.21 -2.65
N THR A 190 -19.32 25.44 -3.41
CA THR A 190 -19.72 26.76 -3.93
C THR A 190 -20.04 27.79 -2.84
N ILE A 191 -20.48 27.36 -1.67
CA ILE A 191 -20.80 28.24 -0.54
C ILE A 191 -19.81 28.11 0.62
N LEU A 192 -18.74 27.36 0.45
CA LEU A 192 -17.77 27.03 1.52
C LEU A 192 -17.16 28.31 2.13
N LEU A 193 -16.63 29.22 1.30
CA LEU A 193 -16.02 30.46 1.76
C LEU A 193 -17.05 31.36 2.47
N GLN A 194 -18.25 31.52 1.88
CA GLN A 194 -19.31 32.31 2.50
C GLN A 194 -19.68 31.77 3.89
N THR A 195 -19.89 30.45 4.00
CA THR A 195 -20.19 29.81 5.29
C THR A 195 -19.08 30.02 6.30
N ALA A 196 -17.80 29.91 5.89
CA ALA A 196 -16.67 30.16 6.77
C ALA A 196 -16.63 31.61 7.28
N VAL A 197 -16.93 32.58 6.42
CA VAL A 197 -17.03 34.01 6.78
C VAL A 197 -18.17 34.23 7.78
N GLU A 198 -19.36 33.68 7.52
CA GLU A 198 -20.49 33.75 8.43
C GLU A 198 -20.18 33.14 9.81
N MET A 199 -19.45 32.01 9.84
CA MET A 199 -18.99 31.40 11.09
C MET A 199 -18.00 32.29 11.82
N ALA A 200 -17.08 32.97 11.14
CA ALA A 200 -16.14 33.91 11.76
C ALA A 200 -16.86 35.13 12.31
N LEU A 201 -17.81 35.70 11.58
CA LEU A 201 -18.65 36.82 12.06
C LEU A 201 -19.49 36.46 13.28
N ALA A 202 -19.95 35.23 13.35
CA ALA A 202 -20.75 34.74 14.47
C ALA A 202 -19.95 34.49 15.76
N GLY A 203 -18.63 34.67 15.73
CA GLY A 203 -17.72 34.50 16.86
C GLY A 203 -17.26 33.05 17.09
N LYS A 204 -16.46 32.89 18.14
CA LYS A 204 -15.99 31.56 18.54
C LYS A 204 -17.15 30.71 19.06
N ARG A 205 -17.45 29.63 18.36
CA ARG A 205 -18.48 28.68 18.78
C ARG A 205 -17.84 27.34 19.12
N ALA A 206 -18.16 26.87 20.33
CA ALA A 206 -17.81 25.50 20.69
C ALA A 206 -18.50 24.50 19.73
N LEU A 207 -17.78 23.44 19.38
CA LEU A 207 -18.39 22.31 18.66
C LEU A 207 -19.58 21.76 19.45
N LYS A 208 -20.64 21.39 18.73
CA LYS A 208 -21.76 20.68 19.37
C LYS A 208 -21.20 19.39 19.98
N PRO A 209 -21.49 19.12 21.28
CA PRO A 209 -20.96 17.90 21.90
C PRO A 209 -21.44 16.67 21.13
N VAL A 210 -20.49 15.85 20.70
CA VAL A 210 -20.80 14.58 20.07
C VAL A 210 -21.43 13.67 21.11
N LYS A 211 -22.58 13.09 20.80
CA LYS A 211 -23.23 12.09 21.67
C LYS A 211 -22.33 10.84 21.72
N LYS A 212 -21.48 10.77 22.74
CA LYS A 212 -20.71 9.56 23.05
C LYS A 212 -21.64 8.51 23.66
N SER A 213 -21.41 7.25 23.39
CA SER A 213 -22.09 6.17 24.12
C SER A 213 -21.79 6.29 25.63
N LEU A 214 -22.72 5.86 26.49
CA LEU A 214 -22.50 5.87 27.95
C LEU A 214 -21.19 5.13 28.32
N VAL A 215 -20.91 4.02 27.64
CA VAL A 215 -19.66 3.25 27.83
C VAL A 215 -18.43 4.10 27.53
N ASN A 216 -18.42 4.82 26.41
CA ASN A 216 -17.28 5.69 26.06
C ASN A 216 -17.15 6.90 26.99
N GLN A 217 -18.26 7.43 27.51
CA GLN A 217 -18.21 8.50 28.51
C GLN A 217 -17.53 8.03 29.79
N VAL A 218 -17.86 6.83 30.28
CA VAL A 218 -17.25 6.26 31.49
C VAL A 218 -15.78 5.90 31.25
N LEU A 219 -15.48 5.25 30.13
CA LEU A 219 -14.11 4.84 29.78
C LEU A 219 -13.16 6.04 29.60
N GLU A 220 -13.60 7.09 28.91
CA GLU A 220 -12.76 8.28 28.70
C GLU A 220 -12.78 9.24 29.90
N GLY A 221 -13.84 9.23 30.72
CA GLY A 221 -14.02 10.11 31.85
C GLY A 221 -13.19 9.76 33.10
N THR A 222 -12.78 8.51 33.25
CA THR A 222 -12.03 8.02 34.42
C THR A 222 -10.62 7.61 34.06
N SER A 223 -9.66 7.74 35.01
CA SER A 223 -8.29 7.28 34.80
C SER A 223 -8.22 5.76 34.57
N PHE A 224 -9.03 5.00 35.29
CA PHE A 224 -9.13 3.55 35.11
C PHE A 224 -9.63 3.17 33.72
N GLY A 225 -10.70 3.82 33.25
CA GLY A 225 -11.25 3.57 31.91
C GLY A 225 -10.28 3.96 30.78
N ARG A 226 -9.56 5.08 30.94
CA ARG A 226 -8.51 5.47 29.98
C ARG A 226 -7.39 4.45 29.89
N ASN A 227 -6.95 3.88 31.01
CA ASN A 227 -5.95 2.81 31.00
C ASN A 227 -6.43 1.59 30.23
N ILE A 228 -7.69 1.17 30.37
CA ILE A 228 -8.28 0.08 29.58
C ILE A 228 -8.20 0.39 28.07
N ILE A 229 -8.54 1.62 27.65
CA ILE A 229 -8.44 2.03 26.23
C ILE A 229 -7.00 1.88 25.73
N PHE A 230 -6.01 2.42 26.46
CA PHE A 230 -4.60 2.37 26.07
C PHE A 230 -4.06 0.93 26.04
N ASP A 231 -4.40 0.11 27.01
CA ASP A 231 -3.96 -1.29 27.07
C ASP A 231 -4.56 -2.12 25.92
N GLN A 232 -5.83 -1.90 25.58
CA GLN A 232 -6.44 -2.53 24.41
C GLN A 232 -5.80 -2.07 23.10
N ALA A 233 -5.52 -0.78 22.95
CA ALA A 233 -4.83 -0.25 21.77
C ALA A 233 -3.42 -0.86 21.64
N THR A 234 -2.64 -0.93 22.74
CA THR A 234 -1.31 -1.53 22.78
C THR A 234 -1.36 -3.00 22.35
N LYS A 235 -2.26 -3.81 22.95
CA LYS A 235 -2.41 -5.23 22.58
C LYS A 235 -2.79 -5.43 21.11
N GLN A 236 -3.65 -4.55 20.55
CA GLN A 236 -4.01 -4.61 19.13
C GLN A 236 -2.85 -4.24 18.22
N VAL A 237 -2.06 -3.24 18.59
CA VAL A 237 -0.85 -2.83 17.88
C VAL A 237 0.16 -3.96 17.89
N GLU A 238 0.53 -4.50 19.05
CA GLU A 238 1.48 -5.62 19.19
C GLU A 238 1.07 -6.82 18.35
N LYS A 239 -0.22 -7.19 18.39
CA LYS A 239 -0.75 -8.29 17.58
C LYS A 239 -0.60 -8.07 16.09
N LYS A 240 -0.75 -6.83 15.60
CA LYS A 240 -0.70 -6.50 14.16
C LYS A 240 0.72 -6.27 13.68
N THR A 241 1.56 -5.63 14.48
CA THR A 241 2.90 -5.19 14.09
C THR A 241 3.98 -6.16 14.51
N GLN A 242 3.68 -7.12 15.40
CA GLN A 242 4.65 -8.03 16.01
C GLN A 242 5.86 -7.29 16.67
N GLY A 243 5.66 -6.00 17.02
CA GLY A 243 6.71 -5.14 17.58
C GLY A 243 7.64 -4.50 16.53
N ASN A 244 7.43 -4.74 15.24
CA ASN A 244 8.32 -4.29 14.16
C ASN A 244 8.14 -2.81 13.76
N TYR A 245 7.12 -2.12 14.27
CA TYR A 245 6.83 -0.71 13.94
C TYR A 245 6.81 0.13 15.22
N PRO A 246 7.80 1.02 15.44
CA PRO A 246 7.87 1.80 16.68
C PRO A 246 6.82 2.93 16.79
N ALA A 247 6.39 3.50 15.66
CA ALA A 247 5.49 4.66 15.64
C ALA A 247 4.16 4.44 16.38
N PRO A 248 3.43 3.33 16.23
CA PRO A 248 2.16 3.13 16.93
C PRO A 248 2.27 3.17 18.46
N ALA A 249 3.32 2.58 19.04
CA ALA A 249 3.54 2.60 20.49
C ALA A 249 3.80 4.03 20.98
N LYS A 250 4.60 4.80 20.23
CA LYS A 250 4.91 6.20 20.53
C LYS A 250 3.68 7.11 20.40
N ILE A 251 2.81 6.88 19.41
CA ILE A 251 1.52 7.57 19.29
C ILE A 251 0.66 7.36 20.55
N ILE A 252 0.55 6.11 21.00
CA ILE A 252 -0.23 5.77 22.21
C ILE A 252 0.36 6.48 23.42
N ASP A 253 1.68 6.51 23.57
CA ASP A 253 2.35 7.18 24.69
C ASP A 253 2.15 8.71 24.66
N CYS A 254 2.27 9.37 23.51
CA CYS A 254 1.98 10.80 23.34
C CYS A 254 0.57 11.18 23.84
N VAL A 255 -0.43 10.39 23.43
CA VAL A 255 -1.81 10.62 23.86
C VAL A 255 -1.97 10.37 25.36
N ARG A 256 -1.39 9.27 25.86
CA ARG A 256 -1.45 8.91 27.29
C ARG A 256 -0.85 10.01 28.17
N GLN A 257 0.36 10.48 27.85
CA GLN A 257 1.07 11.52 28.61
C GLN A 257 0.33 12.85 28.54
N GLY A 258 -0.13 13.25 27.35
CA GLY A 258 -0.82 14.52 27.19
C GLY A 258 -2.19 14.58 27.85
N ILE A 259 -2.93 13.47 27.89
CA ILE A 259 -4.20 13.39 28.62
C ILE A 259 -3.96 13.36 30.14
N ALA A 260 -2.90 12.71 30.60
CA ALA A 260 -2.60 12.58 32.03
C ALA A 260 -1.94 13.85 32.61
N LYS A 261 -1.02 14.49 31.86
CA LYS A 261 -0.13 15.56 32.38
C LYS A 261 -0.35 16.93 31.72
N GLY A 262 -1.35 17.03 30.84
CA GLY A 262 -1.70 18.30 30.16
C GLY A 262 -1.04 18.48 28.79
N MET A 263 -1.54 19.51 28.08
CA MET A 263 -1.17 19.82 26.68
C MET A 263 0.33 20.05 26.51
N GLN A 264 0.94 20.89 27.33
CA GLN A 264 2.36 21.25 27.24
C GLN A 264 3.26 20.03 27.34
N LYS A 265 3.02 19.17 28.35
CA LYS A 265 3.80 17.93 28.52
C LYS A 265 3.59 16.96 27.37
N GLY A 266 2.35 16.89 26.84
CA GLY A 266 2.04 16.09 25.65
C GLY A 266 2.82 16.52 24.42
N LEU A 267 2.94 17.83 24.16
CA LEU A 267 3.74 18.39 23.05
C LEU A 267 5.23 18.11 23.20
N GLU A 268 5.77 18.19 24.42
CA GLU A 268 7.18 17.85 24.68
C GLU A 268 7.47 16.38 24.37
N VAL A 269 6.59 15.48 24.77
CA VAL A 269 6.71 14.04 24.48
C VAL A 269 6.54 13.78 23.00
N GLU A 270 5.58 14.44 22.34
CA GLU A 270 5.35 14.35 20.90
C GLU A 270 6.60 14.73 20.11
N ALA A 271 7.20 15.91 20.39
CA ALA A 271 8.42 16.36 19.71
C ALA A 271 9.62 15.39 19.92
N SER A 272 9.74 14.82 21.13
CA SER A 272 10.82 13.88 21.42
C SER A 272 10.63 12.54 20.68
N HIS A 273 9.41 11.99 20.68
CA HIS A 273 9.10 10.77 19.96
C HIS A 273 9.12 10.94 18.44
N PHE A 274 8.67 12.11 17.93
CA PHE A 274 8.80 12.46 16.53
C PHE A 274 10.26 12.46 16.07
N ALA A 275 11.14 13.08 16.86
CA ALA A 275 12.56 13.13 16.60
C ALA A 275 13.21 11.74 16.47
N GLU A 276 12.90 10.84 17.40
CA GLU A 276 13.41 9.47 17.37
C GLU A 276 12.89 8.70 16.15
N LEU A 277 11.63 8.92 15.76
CA LEU A 277 11.02 8.23 14.62
C LEU A 277 11.60 8.71 13.28
N VAL A 278 11.84 10.02 13.11
CA VAL A 278 12.36 10.58 11.85
C VAL A 278 13.70 9.96 11.46
N VAL A 279 14.58 9.70 12.42
CA VAL A 279 15.90 9.09 12.19
C VAL A 279 15.91 7.56 12.31
N SER A 280 14.74 6.92 12.49
CA SER A 280 14.65 5.48 12.57
C SER A 280 14.72 4.81 11.19
N LYS A 281 15.34 3.63 11.12
CA LYS A 281 15.43 2.84 9.89
C LYS A 281 14.05 2.46 9.34
N GLU A 282 13.09 2.19 10.22
CA GLU A 282 11.72 1.86 9.84
C GLU A 282 11.01 3.04 9.14
N SER A 283 11.20 4.26 9.64
CA SER A 283 10.63 5.44 8.99
C SER A 283 11.35 5.77 7.68
N GLU A 284 12.68 5.65 7.63
CA GLU A 284 13.46 5.80 6.40
C GLU A 284 12.96 4.84 5.32
N ALA A 285 12.83 3.55 5.64
CA ALA A 285 12.30 2.52 4.76
C ALA A 285 10.89 2.83 4.25
N LEU A 286 9.98 3.27 5.13
CA LEU A 286 8.60 3.59 4.75
C LEU A 286 8.52 4.87 3.91
N ARG A 287 9.37 5.86 4.18
CA ARG A 287 9.48 7.06 3.33
C ARG A 287 10.05 6.74 1.95
N SER A 288 11.06 5.86 1.85
CA SER A 288 11.60 5.45 0.56
C SER A 288 10.53 4.81 -0.34
N ILE A 289 9.66 3.95 0.23
CA ILE A 289 8.51 3.38 -0.47
C ILE A 289 7.53 4.47 -0.95
N PHE A 290 7.28 5.46 -0.11
CA PHE A 290 6.43 6.59 -0.47
C PHE A 290 6.99 7.38 -1.65
N PHE A 291 8.28 7.74 -1.64
CA PHE A 291 8.93 8.43 -2.74
C PHE A 291 8.95 7.58 -4.00
N ALA A 292 9.39 6.31 -3.90
CA ALA A 292 9.41 5.37 -5.02
C ALA A 292 8.04 5.28 -5.71
N THR A 293 6.97 5.05 -4.94
CA THR A 293 5.62 4.95 -5.50
C THR A 293 5.08 6.27 -6.06
N THR A 294 5.58 7.41 -5.58
CA THR A 294 5.22 8.74 -6.09
C THR A 294 5.91 9.03 -7.42
N GLU A 295 7.19 8.70 -7.54
CA GLU A 295 7.95 8.81 -8.79
C GLU A 295 7.40 7.87 -9.87
N MET A 296 7.20 6.61 -9.54
CA MET A 296 6.63 5.61 -10.46
C MET A 296 5.31 6.03 -11.07
N LYS A 297 4.50 6.88 -10.40
CA LYS A 297 3.25 7.42 -10.99
C LYS A 297 3.48 8.32 -12.19
N LYS A 298 4.66 8.90 -12.35
CA LYS A 298 5.02 9.81 -13.45
C LYS A 298 5.66 9.07 -14.64
N GLU A 299 6.19 7.86 -14.41
CA GLU A 299 6.93 7.08 -15.41
C GLU A 299 6.00 6.38 -16.40
N THR A 300 6.38 6.28 -17.65
CA THR A 300 5.62 5.55 -18.68
C THR A 300 6.01 4.07 -18.75
N GLY A 301 7.12 3.69 -18.11
CA GLY A 301 7.71 2.35 -18.18
C GLY A 301 8.57 2.13 -19.44
N ALA A 302 8.57 3.07 -20.39
CA ALA A 302 9.47 3.10 -21.54
C ALA A 302 9.81 4.54 -21.86
N GLU A 303 11.11 4.84 -21.96
CA GLU A 303 11.61 6.19 -22.20
C GLU A 303 11.12 6.74 -23.55
N GLY A 304 10.69 8.00 -23.57
CA GLY A 304 10.21 8.69 -24.76
C GLY A 304 8.87 8.17 -25.34
N ALA A 305 8.28 7.13 -24.76
CA ALA A 305 7.02 6.58 -25.26
C ALA A 305 5.80 7.23 -24.63
N SER A 306 4.78 7.48 -25.47
CA SER A 306 3.47 7.98 -25.02
C SER A 306 2.42 6.86 -25.03
N PRO A 307 1.61 6.72 -23.98
CA PRO A 307 0.60 5.68 -23.93
C PRO A 307 -0.61 6.00 -24.83
N ARG A 308 -1.12 5.00 -25.53
CA ARG A 308 -2.42 5.09 -26.18
C ARG A 308 -3.56 5.05 -25.15
N LYS A 309 -4.68 5.67 -25.47
CA LYS A 309 -5.86 5.65 -24.60
C LYS A 309 -6.62 4.32 -24.77
N VAL A 310 -6.65 3.51 -23.74
CA VAL A 310 -7.51 2.31 -23.68
C VAL A 310 -8.95 2.74 -23.38
N LYS A 311 -9.87 2.45 -24.32
CA LYS A 311 -11.32 2.74 -24.23
C LYS A 311 -12.12 1.48 -23.95
N LYS A 312 -11.66 0.31 -24.41
CA LYS A 312 -12.31 -0.99 -24.24
C LYS A 312 -11.28 -2.09 -24.00
N ALA A 313 -11.57 -2.95 -23.05
CA ALA A 313 -10.75 -4.14 -22.75
C ALA A 313 -11.56 -5.43 -22.98
N VAL A 314 -10.86 -6.48 -23.40
CA VAL A 314 -11.39 -7.85 -23.45
C VAL A 314 -10.61 -8.71 -22.46
N ILE A 315 -11.31 -9.57 -21.73
CA ILE A 315 -10.70 -10.54 -20.83
C ILE A 315 -11.02 -11.95 -21.32
N LEU A 316 -10.02 -12.73 -21.61
CA LEU A 316 -10.16 -14.14 -21.98
C LEU A 316 -10.03 -15.01 -20.73
N GLY A 317 -11.10 -15.72 -20.40
CA GLY A 317 -11.25 -16.53 -19.19
C GLY A 317 -12.10 -15.84 -18.11
N GLY A 318 -13.17 -16.49 -17.69
CA GLY A 318 -14.10 -16.05 -16.63
C GLY A 318 -13.79 -16.63 -15.24
N GLY A 319 -12.60 -17.21 -15.06
CA GLY A 319 -12.15 -17.76 -13.79
C GLY A 319 -11.85 -16.69 -12.73
N LEU A 320 -11.22 -17.12 -11.62
CA LEU A 320 -10.87 -16.22 -10.49
C LEU A 320 -10.06 -15.01 -10.93
N MET A 321 -8.99 -15.22 -11.72
CA MET A 321 -8.12 -14.13 -12.18
C MET A 321 -8.85 -13.23 -13.19
N GLY A 322 -9.46 -13.80 -14.23
CA GLY A 322 -10.17 -13.01 -15.23
C GLY A 322 -11.35 -12.22 -14.65
N GLY A 323 -12.14 -12.81 -13.75
CA GLY A 323 -13.19 -12.10 -13.02
C GLY A 323 -12.67 -10.96 -12.16
N GLY A 324 -11.52 -11.16 -11.49
CA GLY A 324 -10.83 -10.13 -10.71
C GLY A 324 -10.31 -8.98 -11.58
N ILE A 325 -9.64 -9.29 -12.71
CA ILE A 325 -9.12 -8.31 -13.67
C ILE A 325 -10.27 -7.51 -14.28
N ALA A 326 -11.34 -8.17 -14.73
CA ALA A 326 -12.54 -7.51 -15.24
C ALA A 326 -13.15 -6.57 -14.18
N SER A 327 -13.22 -7.00 -12.93
CA SER A 327 -13.74 -6.20 -11.83
C SER A 327 -12.92 -4.93 -11.60
N VAL A 328 -11.59 -4.99 -11.51
CA VAL A 328 -10.78 -3.77 -11.30
C VAL A 328 -10.79 -2.85 -12.53
N THR A 329 -10.89 -3.40 -13.73
CA THR A 329 -11.01 -2.64 -14.97
C THR A 329 -12.31 -1.82 -15.00
N THR A 330 -13.45 -2.43 -14.66
CA THR A 330 -14.74 -1.73 -14.63
C THR A 330 -14.86 -0.78 -13.44
N THR A 331 -14.41 -1.19 -12.25
CA THR A 331 -14.68 -0.43 -11.02
C THR A 331 -13.68 0.71 -10.78
N LYS A 332 -12.42 0.52 -11.11
CA LYS A 332 -11.34 1.51 -10.91
C LYS A 332 -11.05 2.30 -12.16
N ALA A 333 -10.76 1.61 -13.27
CA ALA A 333 -10.42 2.25 -14.52
C ALA A 333 -11.64 2.87 -15.24
N LYS A 334 -12.86 2.43 -14.91
CA LYS A 334 -14.10 2.86 -15.58
C LYS A 334 -14.10 2.56 -17.08
N ILE A 335 -13.46 1.47 -17.46
CA ILE A 335 -13.35 1.02 -18.87
C ILE A 335 -14.34 -0.12 -19.08
N PRO A 336 -15.14 -0.08 -20.17
CA PRO A 336 -15.97 -1.20 -20.58
C PRO A 336 -15.17 -2.47 -20.83
N VAL A 337 -15.68 -3.60 -20.33
CA VAL A 337 -15.03 -4.91 -20.42
C VAL A 337 -15.96 -5.91 -21.10
N ARG A 338 -15.42 -6.66 -22.05
CA ARG A 338 -16.03 -7.87 -22.60
C ARG A 338 -15.32 -9.09 -22.06
N VAL A 339 -15.98 -9.92 -21.26
CA VAL A 339 -15.42 -11.20 -20.78
C VAL A 339 -15.80 -12.31 -21.73
N LYS A 340 -14.82 -13.00 -22.28
CA LYS A 340 -15.00 -14.20 -23.12
C LYS A 340 -14.56 -15.43 -22.37
N ASP A 341 -15.42 -16.43 -22.31
CA ASP A 341 -15.11 -17.78 -21.77
C ASP A 341 -15.75 -18.84 -22.65
N ILE A 342 -15.21 -20.04 -22.63
CA ILE A 342 -15.80 -21.19 -23.37
C ILE A 342 -17.08 -21.70 -22.73
N SER A 343 -17.36 -21.35 -21.47
CA SER A 343 -18.48 -21.82 -20.70
C SER A 343 -19.32 -20.69 -20.08
N GLU A 344 -20.63 -20.83 -20.13
CA GLU A 344 -21.59 -19.96 -19.44
C GLU A 344 -21.32 -19.92 -17.91
N LYS A 345 -20.85 -21.02 -17.35
CA LYS A 345 -20.47 -21.09 -15.93
C LYS A 345 -19.30 -20.18 -15.60
N GLY A 346 -18.26 -20.13 -16.44
CA GLY A 346 -17.14 -19.21 -16.30
C GLY A 346 -17.60 -17.76 -16.35
N LEU A 347 -18.44 -17.41 -17.32
CA LEU A 347 -19.03 -16.08 -17.46
C LEU A 347 -19.85 -15.67 -16.25
N SER A 348 -20.72 -16.56 -15.77
CA SER A 348 -21.53 -16.34 -14.57
C SER A 348 -20.66 -16.13 -13.32
N ASN A 349 -19.58 -16.88 -13.18
CA ASN A 349 -18.63 -16.72 -12.07
C ASN A 349 -17.96 -15.33 -12.09
N ALA A 350 -17.53 -14.84 -13.25
CA ALA A 350 -16.93 -13.51 -13.37
C ALA A 350 -17.91 -12.39 -12.98
N LEU A 351 -19.16 -12.46 -13.46
CA LEU A 351 -20.21 -11.50 -13.09
C LEU A 351 -20.55 -11.57 -11.59
N ALA A 352 -20.70 -12.77 -11.04
CA ALA A 352 -21.00 -12.96 -9.62
C ALA A 352 -19.85 -12.44 -8.72
N TYR A 353 -18.60 -12.61 -9.15
CA TYR A 353 -17.44 -12.10 -8.44
C TYR A 353 -17.48 -10.57 -8.35
N ALA A 354 -17.63 -9.89 -9.49
CA ALA A 354 -17.73 -8.43 -9.55
C ALA A 354 -18.91 -7.90 -8.75
N TYR A 355 -20.10 -8.49 -8.93
CA TYR A 355 -21.30 -8.13 -8.17
C TYR A 355 -21.10 -8.23 -6.67
N LYS A 356 -20.54 -9.35 -6.18
CA LYS A 356 -20.27 -9.59 -4.76
C LYS A 356 -19.37 -8.54 -4.13
N LEU A 357 -18.32 -8.10 -4.87
CA LEU A 357 -17.43 -7.05 -4.41
C LEU A 357 -18.13 -5.70 -4.31
N LEU A 358 -18.91 -5.33 -5.33
CA LEU A 358 -19.65 -4.08 -5.36
C LEU A 358 -20.79 -4.05 -4.33
N ASP A 359 -21.53 -5.14 -4.19
CA ASP A 359 -22.64 -5.27 -3.23
C ASP A 359 -22.14 -5.15 -1.77
N LYS A 360 -20.93 -5.63 -1.48
CA LYS A 360 -20.27 -5.38 -0.20
C LYS A 360 -20.02 -3.88 0.04
N GLY A 361 -19.72 -3.12 -1.02
CA GLY A 361 -19.61 -1.65 -0.96
C GLY A 361 -20.96 -0.98 -0.64
N VAL A 362 -22.04 -1.46 -1.26
CA VAL A 362 -23.41 -0.99 -0.98
C VAL A 362 -23.81 -1.29 0.47
N LYS A 363 -23.62 -2.53 0.93
CA LYS A 363 -23.90 -2.94 2.33
C LYS A 363 -23.13 -2.13 3.36
N ARG A 364 -21.93 -1.69 3.02
CA ARG A 364 -21.09 -0.82 3.87
C ARG A 364 -21.39 0.67 3.69
N ARG A 365 -22.36 1.04 2.86
CA ARG A 365 -22.73 2.42 2.53
C ARG A 365 -21.59 3.25 1.92
N HIS A 366 -20.67 2.59 1.20
CA HIS A 366 -19.59 3.24 0.47
C HIS A 366 -20.02 3.64 -0.95
N MET A 367 -21.12 3.07 -1.45
CA MET A 367 -21.73 3.40 -2.73
C MET A 367 -23.24 3.15 -2.69
N THR A 368 -23.97 3.74 -3.64
CA THR A 368 -25.42 3.51 -3.82
C THR A 368 -25.66 2.25 -4.67
N PRO A 369 -26.85 1.61 -4.59
CA PRO A 369 -27.23 0.55 -5.50
C PRO A 369 -27.15 0.98 -6.98
N ALA A 370 -27.60 2.17 -7.32
CA ALA A 370 -27.52 2.70 -8.71
C ALA A 370 -26.06 2.82 -9.19
N ALA A 371 -25.13 3.24 -8.33
CA ALA A 371 -23.70 3.28 -8.68
C ALA A 371 -23.12 1.88 -8.92
N ARG A 372 -23.52 0.87 -8.14
CA ARG A 372 -23.17 -0.53 -8.40
C ARG A 372 -23.67 -0.98 -9.76
N ASP A 373 -24.95 -0.74 -10.05
CA ASP A 373 -25.60 -1.22 -11.27
C ASP A 373 -25.01 -0.55 -12.52
N ASN A 374 -24.68 0.74 -12.45
CA ASN A 374 -23.94 1.44 -13.50
C ASN A 374 -22.55 0.85 -13.76
N LEU A 375 -21.84 0.42 -12.71
CA LEU A 375 -20.54 -0.25 -12.86
C LEU A 375 -20.69 -1.65 -13.45
N MET A 376 -21.71 -2.41 -13.03
CA MET A 376 -22.00 -3.72 -13.61
C MET A 376 -22.36 -3.63 -15.10
N ALA A 377 -23.03 -2.57 -15.53
CA ALA A 377 -23.37 -2.34 -16.96
C ALA A 377 -22.13 -2.16 -17.87
N LEU A 378 -20.96 -1.85 -17.30
CA LEU A 378 -19.69 -1.81 -18.05
C LEU A 378 -19.13 -3.21 -18.36
N MET A 379 -19.65 -4.26 -17.74
CA MET A 379 -19.18 -5.64 -17.92
C MET A 379 -20.19 -6.44 -18.74
N THR A 380 -19.76 -6.89 -19.91
CA THR A 380 -20.53 -7.76 -20.80
C THR A 380 -19.82 -9.09 -21.00
N THR A 381 -20.55 -10.12 -21.36
CA THR A 381 -20.04 -11.50 -21.48
C THR A 381 -20.34 -12.11 -22.84
N THR A 382 -19.54 -13.10 -23.25
CA THR A 382 -19.76 -13.87 -24.50
C THR A 382 -19.02 -15.21 -24.44
N THR A 383 -19.59 -16.24 -25.09
CA THR A 383 -18.89 -17.51 -25.35
C THR A 383 -18.15 -17.51 -26.70
N GLU A 384 -18.40 -16.52 -27.53
CA GLU A 384 -17.82 -16.37 -28.87
C GLU A 384 -16.95 -15.09 -28.92
N TYR A 385 -16.29 -14.84 -30.07
CA TYR A 385 -15.53 -13.61 -30.29
C TYR A 385 -16.38 -12.40 -30.75
N LYS A 386 -17.70 -12.43 -30.54
CA LYS A 386 -18.58 -11.29 -30.88
C LYS A 386 -18.33 -10.08 -30.00
N GLY A 387 -18.14 -8.93 -30.64
CA GLY A 387 -17.93 -7.65 -29.95
C GLY A 387 -16.55 -7.51 -29.28
N VAL A 388 -15.52 -8.12 -29.85
CA VAL A 388 -14.12 -7.97 -29.42
C VAL A 388 -13.28 -7.15 -30.41
N ASN A 389 -13.79 -6.92 -31.62
CA ASN A 389 -13.05 -6.34 -32.74
C ASN A 389 -12.52 -4.91 -32.51
N ASP A 390 -13.14 -4.15 -31.61
CA ASP A 390 -12.78 -2.78 -31.25
C ASP A 390 -12.01 -2.71 -29.88
N ALA A 391 -11.43 -3.82 -29.44
CA ALA A 391 -10.64 -3.85 -28.23
C ALA A 391 -9.30 -3.13 -28.41
N ASP A 392 -8.93 -2.28 -27.45
CA ASP A 392 -7.59 -1.69 -27.41
C ASP A 392 -6.57 -2.62 -26.74
N ILE A 393 -7.04 -3.41 -25.75
CA ILE A 393 -6.24 -4.40 -25.02
C ILE A 393 -7.05 -5.66 -24.73
N VAL A 394 -6.44 -6.80 -24.92
CA VAL A 394 -6.94 -8.12 -24.51
C VAL A 394 -6.08 -8.65 -23.40
N VAL A 395 -6.65 -9.00 -22.26
CA VAL A 395 -5.92 -9.66 -21.15
C VAL A 395 -6.31 -11.13 -21.12
N GLU A 396 -5.37 -12.00 -21.39
CA GLU A 396 -5.55 -13.44 -21.37
C GLU A 396 -5.30 -13.98 -19.95
N ALA A 397 -6.28 -14.69 -19.39
CA ALA A 397 -6.24 -15.32 -18.08
C ALA A 397 -6.85 -16.74 -18.12
N VAL A 398 -6.47 -17.53 -19.14
CA VAL A 398 -6.87 -18.93 -19.32
C VAL A 398 -5.87 -19.88 -18.65
N PHE A 399 -6.01 -21.19 -18.88
CA PHE A 399 -5.09 -22.20 -18.33
C PHE A 399 -3.65 -22.00 -18.79
N GLU A 400 -2.70 -22.39 -17.93
CA GLU A 400 -1.26 -22.27 -18.18
C GLU A 400 -0.78 -23.39 -19.13
N ASP A 401 -1.09 -23.20 -20.42
CA ASP A 401 -0.76 -24.12 -21.52
C ASP A 401 -0.32 -23.31 -22.73
N LEU A 402 0.89 -23.53 -23.22
CA LEU A 402 1.50 -22.76 -24.30
C LEU A 402 0.73 -22.90 -25.63
N ALA A 403 0.27 -24.10 -25.97
CA ALA A 403 -0.47 -24.32 -27.20
C ALA A 403 -1.81 -23.58 -27.20
N LEU A 404 -2.50 -23.57 -26.07
CA LEU A 404 -3.73 -22.79 -25.87
C LEU A 404 -3.46 -21.29 -26.00
N LYS A 405 -2.38 -20.78 -25.40
CA LYS A 405 -2.02 -19.35 -25.49
C LYS A 405 -1.65 -18.97 -26.92
N HIS A 406 -0.94 -19.80 -27.66
CA HIS A 406 -0.66 -19.62 -29.09
C HIS A 406 -1.96 -19.53 -29.91
N GLN A 407 -2.96 -20.38 -29.61
CA GLN A 407 -4.26 -20.30 -30.26
C GLN A 407 -4.96 -18.97 -29.94
N MET A 408 -4.92 -18.53 -28.68
CA MET A 408 -5.52 -17.25 -28.29
C MET A 408 -4.87 -16.03 -29.00
N VAL A 409 -3.55 -16.03 -29.13
CA VAL A 409 -2.82 -14.99 -29.90
C VAL A 409 -3.35 -14.92 -31.33
N LYS A 410 -3.39 -16.07 -32.05
CA LYS A 410 -3.87 -16.16 -33.43
C LYS A 410 -5.32 -15.73 -33.56
N ASP A 411 -6.17 -16.14 -32.62
CA ASP A 411 -7.58 -15.77 -32.62
C ASP A 411 -7.76 -14.25 -32.45
N ILE A 412 -7.03 -13.64 -31.52
CA ILE A 412 -7.11 -12.20 -31.27
C ILE A 412 -6.57 -11.38 -32.44
N GLU A 413 -5.48 -11.82 -33.07
CA GLU A 413 -4.98 -11.15 -34.28
C GLU A 413 -5.94 -11.22 -35.45
N ARG A 414 -6.75 -12.28 -35.55
CA ARG A 414 -7.82 -12.43 -36.56
C ARG A 414 -9.07 -11.60 -36.23
N GLU A 415 -9.49 -11.58 -34.96
CA GLU A 415 -10.80 -11.03 -34.56
C GLU A 415 -10.74 -9.54 -34.16
N CYS A 416 -9.55 -9.03 -33.81
CA CYS A 416 -9.35 -7.67 -33.33
C CYS A 416 -8.53 -6.80 -34.30
N GLY A 417 -8.53 -5.50 -34.07
CA GLY A 417 -7.78 -4.53 -34.87
C GLY A 417 -6.25 -4.71 -34.72
N GLU A 418 -5.50 -4.25 -35.71
CA GLU A 418 -4.02 -4.37 -35.74
C GLU A 418 -3.33 -3.69 -34.56
N HIS A 419 -3.95 -2.68 -33.96
CA HIS A 419 -3.43 -1.94 -32.82
C HIS A 419 -3.71 -2.62 -31.47
N THR A 420 -4.47 -3.72 -31.46
CA THR A 420 -4.85 -4.40 -30.21
C THR A 420 -3.64 -5.01 -29.52
N ILE A 421 -3.44 -4.71 -28.24
CA ILE A 421 -2.42 -5.31 -27.38
C ILE A 421 -2.92 -6.65 -26.87
N PHE A 422 -2.11 -7.69 -27.01
CA PHE A 422 -2.32 -8.99 -26.37
C PHE A 422 -1.45 -9.07 -25.11
N ALA A 423 -2.10 -9.05 -23.94
CA ALA A 423 -1.44 -9.12 -22.64
C ALA A 423 -1.74 -10.46 -21.96
N SER A 424 -0.72 -11.29 -21.71
CA SER A 424 -0.91 -12.58 -21.01
C SER A 424 -0.72 -12.43 -19.51
N ASN A 425 -1.65 -12.97 -18.72
CA ASN A 425 -1.54 -13.08 -17.26
C ASN A 425 -0.87 -14.41 -16.83
N THR A 426 0.06 -14.92 -17.63
CA THR A 426 0.88 -16.07 -17.26
C THR A 426 1.70 -15.78 -16.00
N SER A 427 1.95 -16.81 -15.20
CA SER A 427 2.78 -16.71 -13.98
C SER A 427 4.20 -17.26 -14.17
N SER A 428 4.46 -18.00 -15.26
CA SER A 428 5.70 -18.75 -15.43
C SER A 428 6.18 -18.90 -16.86
N LEU A 429 5.26 -18.92 -17.84
CA LEU A 429 5.66 -19.08 -19.25
C LEU A 429 6.30 -17.79 -19.78
N PRO A 430 7.49 -17.87 -20.39
CA PRO A 430 8.13 -16.72 -21.01
C PRO A 430 7.23 -16.07 -22.07
N ILE A 431 7.15 -14.76 -22.07
CA ILE A 431 6.34 -13.99 -23.04
C ILE A 431 6.89 -14.13 -24.45
N SER A 432 8.21 -14.26 -24.59
CA SER A 432 8.86 -14.57 -25.86
C SER A 432 8.30 -15.83 -26.52
N GLN A 433 8.12 -16.92 -25.75
CA GLN A 433 7.51 -18.14 -26.26
C GLN A 433 6.06 -17.94 -26.68
N ILE A 434 5.26 -17.20 -25.90
CA ILE A 434 3.87 -16.89 -26.26
C ILE A 434 3.83 -16.07 -27.55
N SER A 435 4.77 -15.13 -27.72
CA SER A 435 4.83 -14.23 -28.88
C SER A 435 5.26 -14.92 -30.19
N GLU A 436 5.80 -16.15 -30.14
CA GLU A 436 6.16 -16.90 -31.35
C GLU A 436 4.98 -17.16 -32.29
N ALA A 437 3.77 -17.22 -31.76
CA ALA A 437 2.56 -17.40 -32.54
C ALA A 437 2.01 -16.09 -33.15
N ALA A 438 2.56 -14.93 -32.77
CA ALA A 438 2.09 -13.63 -33.20
C ALA A 438 2.68 -13.21 -34.55
N THR A 439 1.86 -12.59 -35.40
CA THR A 439 2.32 -11.88 -36.59
C THR A 439 2.74 -10.44 -36.24
N ARG A 440 2.27 -9.92 -35.09
CA ARG A 440 2.59 -8.61 -34.52
C ARG A 440 3.17 -8.75 -33.12
N PRO A 441 4.38 -9.37 -32.97
CA PRO A 441 4.97 -9.62 -31.66
C PRO A 441 5.24 -8.33 -30.85
N GLU A 442 5.33 -7.17 -31.48
CA GLU A 442 5.48 -5.86 -30.84
C GLU A 442 4.28 -5.47 -30.00
N ASN A 443 3.11 -6.06 -30.23
CA ASN A 443 1.87 -5.87 -29.47
C ASN A 443 1.64 -6.97 -28.42
N VAL A 444 2.56 -7.91 -28.25
CA VAL A 444 2.48 -8.97 -27.23
C VAL A 444 3.28 -8.56 -25.99
N ILE A 445 2.66 -8.70 -24.82
CA ILE A 445 3.25 -8.31 -23.53
C ILE A 445 2.73 -9.21 -22.41
N GLY A 446 3.48 -9.34 -21.33
CA GLY A 446 2.96 -9.92 -20.09
C GLY A 446 2.30 -8.89 -19.21
N LEU A 447 1.25 -9.30 -18.51
CA LEU A 447 0.55 -8.46 -17.52
C LEU A 447 0.13 -9.35 -16.36
N HIS A 448 1.10 -9.63 -15.48
CA HIS A 448 0.96 -10.59 -14.40
C HIS A 448 0.35 -9.94 -13.16
N TYR A 449 -0.87 -10.35 -12.83
CA TYR A 449 -1.59 -9.92 -11.62
C TYR A 449 -1.43 -10.96 -10.50
N PHE A 450 -1.50 -10.47 -9.26
CA PHE A 450 -1.44 -11.30 -8.07
C PHE A 450 -2.83 -11.51 -7.47
N SER A 451 -3.06 -12.69 -6.90
CA SER A 451 -4.35 -13.06 -6.29
C SER A 451 -4.41 -12.68 -4.81
N PRO A 452 -5.54 -12.14 -4.32
CA PRO A 452 -6.75 -11.68 -5.02
C PRO A 452 -6.55 -10.36 -5.76
N VAL A 453 -6.97 -10.27 -7.02
CA VAL A 453 -6.66 -9.13 -7.90
C VAL A 453 -7.06 -7.78 -7.30
N GLU A 454 -8.23 -7.69 -6.67
CA GLU A 454 -8.73 -6.43 -6.11
C GLU A 454 -7.97 -5.94 -4.85
N LYS A 455 -7.14 -6.81 -4.25
CA LYS A 455 -6.40 -6.50 -3.03
C LYS A 455 -4.91 -6.29 -3.28
N MET A 456 -4.34 -7.07 -4.20
CA MET A 456 -2.91 -7.03 -4.47
C MET A 456 -2.57 -5.78 -5.29
N PRO A 457 -1.70 -4.89 -4.78
CA PRO A 457 -1.41 -3.64 -5.46
C PRO A 457 -0.48 -3.79 -6.66
N LEU A 458 0.39 -4.80 -6.68
CA LEU A 458 1.39 -5.01 -7.73
C LEU A 458 0.76 -5.55 -9.02
N VAL A 459 1.36 -5.17 -10.14
CA VAL A 459 1.29 -5.82 -11.43
C VAL A 459 2.68 -5.80 -12.05
N GLU A 460 3.18 -6.94 -12.53
CA GLU A 460 4.36 -7.00 -13.37
C GLU A 460 3.95 -6.81 -14.84
N VAL A 461 4.55 -5.84 -15.50
CA VAL A 461 4.46 -5.61 -16.94
C VAL A 461 5.70 -6.20 -17.57
N ILE A 462 5.56 -7.34 -18.26
CA ILE A 462 6.69 -8.14 -18.74
C ILE A 462 6.92 -7.87 -20.22
N ALA A 463 8.02 -7.20 -20.54
CA ALA A 463 8.43 -6.90 -21.90
C ALA A 463 9.40 -7.96 -22.42
N HIS A 464 9.15 -8.50 -23.62
CA HIS A 464 10.11 -9.31 -24.34
C HIS A 464 10.85 -8.47 -25.40
N ALA A 465 11.92 -8.99 -25.98
CA ALA A 465 12.82 -8.24 -26.85
C ALA A 465 12.16 -7.52 -28.06
N LYS A 466 10.97 -7.96 -28.48
CA LYS A 466 10.23 -7.36 -29.61
C LYS A 466 9.08 -6.48 -29.16
N THR A 467 8.73 -6.42 -27.87
CA THR A 467 7.63 -5.57 -27.38
C THR A 467 7.93 -4.11 -27.65
N SER A 468 6.99 -3.38 -28.26
CA SER A 468 7.20 -1.96 -28.58
C SER A 468 7.13 -1.08 -27.34
N PRO A 469 7.88 0.05 -27.30
CA PRO A 469 7.81 1.03 -26.21
C PRO A 469 6.39 1.58 -25.99
N GLU A 470 5.60 1.75 -27.06
CA GLU A 470 4.21 2.20 -26.99
C GLU A 470 3.31 1.15 -26.30
N THR A 471 3.53 -0.15 -26.59
CA THR A 471 2.82 -1.26 -25.94
C THR A 471 3.13 -1.28 -24.43
N ILE A 472 4.39 -1.11 -24.04
CA ILE A 472 4.80 -1.02 -22.63
C ILE A 472 4.11 0.15 -21.96
N ALA A 473 4.22 1.37 -22.51
CA ALA A 473 3.65 2.58 -21.93
C ALA A 473 2.12 2.51 -21.80
N THR A 474 1.44 1.95 -22.81
CA THR A 474 -0.01 1.77 -22.81
C THR A 474 -0.45 0.79 -21.73
N THR A 475 0.26 -0.32 -21.58
CA THR A 475 -0.02 -1.35 -20.55
C THR A 475 0.23 -0.83 -19.14
N VAL A 476 1.32 -0.10 -18.91
CA VAL A 476 1.60 0.60 -17.64
C VAL A 476 0.48 1.60 -17.30
N ALA A 477 0.06 2.42 -18.26
CA ALA A 477 -1.03 3.38 -18.04
C ALA A 477 -2.37 2.69 -17.76
N PHE A 478 -2.66 1.57 -18.42
CA PHE A 478 -3.84 0.75 -18.17
C PHE A 478 -3.83 0.18 -16.75
N ALA A 479 -2.74 -0.43 -16.32
CA ALA A 479 -2.59 -0.97 -14.97
C ALA A 479 -2.76 0.10 -13.89
N ARG A 480 -2.20 1.31 -14.07
CA ARG A 480 -2.39 2.44 -13.15
C ARG A 480 -3.86 2.87 -13.04
N LYS A 481 -4.59 2.92 -14.16
CA LYS A 481 -6.03 3.22 -14.12
C LYS A 481 -6.83 2.19 -13.33
N GLN A 482 -6.38 0.95 -13.29
CA GLN A 482 -6.96 -0.10 -12.45
C GLN A 482 -6.59 0.06 -10.96
N GLY A 483 -5.82 1.08 -10.59
CA GLY A 483 -5.35 1.33 -9.21
C GLY A 483 -4.19 0.41 -8.82
N LYS A 484 -3.44 -0.08 -9.80
CA LYS A 484 -2.23 -0.89 -9.58
C LYS A 484 -0.97 -0.04 -9.54
N THR A 485 0.07 -0.61 -8.93
CA THR A 485 1.45 -0.15 -9.02
C THR A 485 2.19 -1.08 -9.99
N PRO A 486 2.37 -0.70 -11.24
CA PRO A 486 3.11 -1.51 -12.21
C PRO A 486 4.61 -1.34 -12.03
N ILE A 487 5.35 -2.46 -12.09
CA ILE A 487 6.79 -2.49 -12.37
C ILE A 487 6.99 -3.09 -13.77
N VAL A 488 7.96 -2.57 -14.51
CA VAL A 488 8.34 -3.16 -15.80
C VAL A 488 9.49 -4.12 -15.55
N VAL A 489 9.32 -5.35 -15.98
CA VAL A 489 10.32 -6.41 -15.87
C VAL A 489 10.62 -7.00 -17.26
N GLN A 490 11.83 -7.52 -17.43
CA GLN A 490 12.20 -8.24 -18.65
C GLN A 490 11.68 -9.67 -18.59
N ASP A 491 11.49 -10.25 -19.77
CA ASP A 491 11.02 -11.61 -19.93
C ASP A 491 12.03 -12.63 -19.39
N GLY A 492 11.53 -13.63 -18.68
CA GLY A 492 12.34 -14.70 -18.09
C GLY A 492 11.49 -15.64 -17.24
N ALA A 493 12.00 -16.80 -16.92
CA ALA A 493 11.27 -17.79 -16.13
C ALA A 493 10.92 -17.27 -14.74
N GLY A 494 9.63 -17.21 -14.41
CA GLY A 494 9.12 -16.73 -13.12
C GLY A 494 9.25 -15.22 -12.92
N PHE A 495 9.68 -14.48 -13.92
CA PHE A 495 9.85 -13.02 -13.89
C PHE A 495 10.68 -12.56 -12.68
N TYR A 496 10.24 -11.56 -11.92
CA TYR A 496 10.93 -11.15 -10.70
C TYR A 496 10.33 -11.78 -9.44
N VAL A 497 9.05 -11.55 -9.21
CA VAL A 497 8.41 -11.86 -7.91
C VAL A 497 8.36 -13.36 -7.65
N ASN A 498 7.95 -14.16 -8.62
CA ASN A 498 7.90 -15.63 -8.46
C ASN A 498 9.30 -16.23 -8.37
N ARG A 499 10.30 -15.65 -9.04
CA ARG A 499 11.67 -16.09 -8.99
C ARG A 499 12.26 -15.97 -7.57
N ILE A 500 12.11 -14.81 -6.93
CA ILE A 500 12.58 -14.61 -5.55
C ILE A 500 11.76 -15.39 -4.53
N LEU A 501 10.44 -15.54 -4.76
CA LEU A 501 9.53 -16.27 -3.87
C LEU A 501 9.84 -17.78 -3.87
N ALA A 502 10.20 -18.36 -5.01
CA ALA A 502 10.43 -19.80 -5.14
C ALA A 502 11.54 -20.30 -4.20
N LEU A 503 12.66 -19.57 -4.11
CA LEU A 503 13.76 -19.96 -3.24
C LEU A 503 13.41 -19.83 -1.76
N TYR A 504 12.67 -18.79 -1.38
CA TYR A 504 12.13 -18.64 -0.04
C TYR A 504 11.21 -19.82 0.33
N MET A 505 10.32 -20.24 -0.59
CA MET A 505 9.41 -21.35 -0.39
C MET A 505 10.13 -22.69 -0.31
N ASN A 506 11.15 -22.89 -1.17
CA ASN A 506 11.96 -24.10 -1.16
C ASN A 506 12.70 -24.27 0.19
N GLU A 507 13.28 -23.20 0.74
CA GLU A 507 13.94 -23.28 2.05
C GLU A 507 12.95 -23.52 3.18
N ALA A 508 11.75 -22.94 3.15
CA ALA A 508 10.71 -23.26 4.12
C ALA A 508 10.31 -24.74 4.07
N ALA A 509 10.22 -25.31 2.85
CA ALA A 509 9.93 -26.74 2.67
C ALA A 509 11.10 -27.62 3.14
N GLN A 510 12.35 -27.22 2.92
CA GLN A 510 13.54 -27.94 3.45
C GLN A 510 13.54 -27.95 4.98
N LEU A 511 13.26 -26.80 5.62
CA LEU A 511 13.16 -26.70 7.08
C LEU A 511 12.04 -27.59 7.64
N LEU A 512 10.92 -27.71 6.93
CA LEU A 512 9.85 -28.64 7.29
C LEU A 512 10.32 -30.09 7.24
N LEU A 513 11.03 -30.49 6.16
CA LEU A 513 11.60 -31.83 6.02
C LEU A 513 12.69 -32.14 7.05
N GLU A 514 13.39 -31.12 7.55
CA GLU A 514 14.35 -31.20 8.66
C GLU A 514 13.66 -31.31 10.04
N GLY A 515 12.32 -31.38 10.08
CA GLY A 515 11.53 -31.60 11.30
C GLY A 515 11.06 -30.34 12.01
N GLN A 516 11.13 -29.15 11.39
CA GLN A 516 10.44 -27.99 11.94
C GLN A 516 8.93 -28.15 11.83
N SER A 517 8.18 -27.72 12.84
CA SER A 517 6.72 -27.82 12.78
C SER A 517 6.12 -26.74 11.83
N VAL A 518 5.01 -27.06 11.17
CA VAL A 518 4.26 -26.17 10.29
C VAL A 518 3.96 -24.83 10.97
N GLU A 519 3.45 -24.87 12.20
CA GLU A 519 3.10 -23.67 12.95
C GLU A 519 4.32 -22.81 13.31
N HIS A 520 5.45 -23.45 13.63
CA HIS A 520 6.67 -22.73 13.99
C HIS A 520 7.22 -21.98 12.79
N LEU A 521 7.29 -22.62 11.62
CA LEU A 521 7.71 -21.99 10.38
C LEU A 521 6.86 -20.75 10.08
N ASP A 522 5.53 -20.89 10.09
CA ASP A 522 4.64 -19.77 9.83
C ASP A 522 4.78 -18.65 10.86
N LYS A 523 4.87 -18.98 12.16
CA LYS A 523 5.04 -17.99 13.22
C LYS A 523 6.38 -17.26 13.13
N ALA A 524 7.47 -17.95 12.76
CA ALA A 524 8.80 -17.36 12.61
C ALA A 524 8.82 -16.27 11.53
N LEU A 525 8.24 -16.56 10.35
CA LEU A 525 8.21 -15.62 9.24
C LEU A 525 7.20 -14.47 9.46
N VAL A 526 6.07 -14.75 10.11
CA VAL A 526 5.12 -13.68 10.53
C VAL A 526 5.77 -12.76 11.57
N LYS A 527 6.53 -13.31 12.52
CA LYS A 527 7.28 -12.50 13.49
C LYS A 527 8.38 -11.67 12.84
N PHE A 528 9.01 -12.18 11.79
CA PHE A 528 9.98 -11.44 10.97
C PHE A 528 9.31 -10.24 10.28
N GLY A 529 8.02 -10.33 9.93
CA GLY A 529 7.23 -9.24 9.37
C GLY A 529 6.42 -9.57 8.13
N PHE A 530 6.47 -10.79 7.60
CA PHE A 530 5.60 -11.20 6.50
C PHE A 530 4.12 -11.25 6.95
N PRO A 531 3.18 -10.90 6.07
CA PRO A 531 1.74 -10.86 6.42
C PRO A 531 1.16 -12.26 6.67
N VAL A 532 1.78 -13.28 6.05
CA VAL A 532 1.43 -14.70 6.21
C VAL A 532 2.70 -15.54 6.21
N GLY A 533 2.68 -16.66 6.91
CA GLY A 533 3.80 -17.60 6.88
C GLY A 533 3.84 -18.41 5.58
N PRO A 534 5.01 -19.01 5.25
CA PRO A 534 5.25 -19.68 3.97
C PRO A 534 4.32 -20.88 3.75
N ILE A 535 4.02 -21.65 4.78
CA ILE A 535 3.18 -22.83 4.67
C ILE A 535 1.71 -22.44 4.49
N THR A 536 1.24 -21.42 5.20
CA THR A 536 -0.06 -20.81 4.95
C THR A 536 -0.16 -20.25 3.53
N LEU A 537 0.90 -19.59 3.03
CA LEU A 537 0.93 -19.05 1.67
C LEU A 537 0.80 -20.16 0.62
N LEU A 538 1.51 -21.27 0.80
CA LEU A 538 1.45 -22.42 -0.10
C LEU A 538 0.04 -23.01 -0.17
N ASP A 539 -0.64 -23.14 0.97
CA ASP A 539 -2.05 -23.59 1.00
C ASP A 539 -3.02 -22.59 0.32
N GLU A 540 -2.78 -21.28 0.41
CA GLU A 540 -3.65 -20.26 -0.21
C GLU A 540 -3.43 -20.20 -1.74
N VAL A 541 -2.18 -20.27 -2.22
CA VAL A 541 -1.84 -20.27 -3.65
C VAL A 541 -2.22 -21.61 -4.29
N GLY A 542 -1.98 -22.68 -3.59
CA GLY A 542 -2.20 -24.06 -4.01
C GLY A 542 -0.90 -24.82 -4.21
N ILE A 543 -0.77 -25.95 -3.52
CA ILE A 543 0.42 -26.85 -3.56
C ILE A 543 0.71 -27.32 -4.98
N ASP A 544 -0.34 -27.61 -5.77
CA ASP A 544 -0.23 -28.01 -7.17
C ASP A 544 0.29 -26.89 -8.08
N VAL A 545 0.08 -25.64 -7.74
CA VAL A 545 0.65 -24.50 -8.47
C VAL A 545 2.16 -24.43 -8.25
N GLY A 546 2.60 -24.55 -6.99
CA GLY A 546 4.03 -24.61 -6.67
C GLY A 546 4.75 -25.76 -7.38
N ALA A 547 4.15 -26.96 -7.34
CA ALA A 547 4.70 -28.14 -8.00
C ALA A 547 4.80 -28.03 -9.53
N LYS A 548 3.92 -27.26 -10.18
CA LYS A 548 3.99 -27.01 -11.64
C LYS A 548 5.06 -25.99 -12.02
N ILE A 549 5.26 -24.97 -11.19
CA ILE A 549 6.21 -23.88 -11.47
C ILE A 549 7.66 -24.34 -11.23
N SER A 550 7.91 -25.11 -10.17
CA SER A 550 9.26 -25.50 -9.77
C SER A 550 10.08 -26.19 -10.86
N PRO A 551 9.55 -27.17 -11.65
CA PRO A 551 10.33 -27.79 -12.73
C PRO A 551 10.69 -26.81 -13.86
N ILE A 552 9.85 -25.81 -14.13
CA ILE A 552 10.12 -24.77 -15.12
C ILE A 552 11.30 -23.92 -14.66
N LEU A 553 11.27 -23.47 -13.39
CA LEU A 553 12.35 -22.66 -12.83
C LEU A 553 13.66 -23.45 -12.73
N GLU A 554 13.62 -24.72 -12.34
CA GLU A 554 14.82 -25.59 -12.30
C GLU A 554 15.45 -25.75 -13.68
N LYS A 555 14.63 -26.01 -14.69
CA LYS A 555 15.11 -26.17 -16.09
C LYS A 555 15.78 -24.89 -16.62
N GLU A 556 15.17 -23.75 -16.39
CA GLU A 556 15.60 -22.46 -16.97
C GLU A 556 16.68 -21.76 -16.12
N LEU A 557 16.66 -21.92 -14.79
CA LEU A 557 17.52 -21.18 -13.86
C LEU A 557 18.54 -22.06 -13.10
N GLY A 558 18.47 -23.38 -13.28
CA GLY A 558 19.44 -24.33 -12.75
C GLY A 558 19.08 -24.95 -11.41
N GLU A 559 19.97 -25.82 -10.92
CA GLU A 559 19.77 -26.73 -9.79
C GLU A 559 19.42 -26.04 -8.47
N ARG A 560 19.80 -24.75 -8.29
CA ARG A 560 19.45 -23.99 -7.09
C ARG A 560 17.93 -23.84 -6.89
N PHE A 561 17.14 -23.97 -7.97
CA PHE A 561 15.67 -23.94 -7.94
C PHE A 561 15.02 -25.30 -7.75
N LYS A 562 15.80 -26.36 -7.61
CA LYS A 562 15.28 -27.71 -7.38
C LYS A 562 14.36 -27.76 -6.17
N ALA A 563 13.11 -28.12 -6.40
CA ALA A 563 12.13 -28.24 -5.35
C ALA A 563 12.40 -29.46 -4.46
N PRO A 564 12.13 -29.36 -3.16
CA PRO A 564 12.16 -30.54 -2.29
C PRO A 564 11.12 -31.59 -2.71
N ALA A 565 11.47 -32.87 -2.63
CA ALA A 565 10.59 -34.01 -2.98
C ALA A 565 9.26 -34.08 -2.19
N ALA A 566 9.08 -33.20 -1.22
CA ALA A 566 7.86 -33.08 -0.42
C ALA A 566 6.61 -32.76 -1.25
N PHE A 567 6.75 -31.98 -2.32
CA PHE A 567 5.62 -31.55 -3.15
C PHE A 567 4.92 -32.73 -3.84
N ASP A 568 5.69 -33.68 -4.37
CA ASP A 568 5.13 -34.86 -5.06
C ASP A 568 4.33 -35.73 -4.10
N LYS A 569 4.83 -35.94 -2.87
CA LYS A 569 4.13 -36.70 -1.82
C LYS A 569 2.79 -36.06 -1.42
N LEU A 570 2.78 -34.73 -1.31
CA LEU A 570 1.57 -33.99 -0.96
C LEU A 570 0.50 -34.09 -2.05
N LEU A 571 0.91 -33.99 -3.32
CA LEU A 571 0.02 -34.16 -4.47
C LEU A 571 -0.49 -35.59 -4.59
N GLY A 572 0.34 -36.58 -4.30
CA GLY A 572 -0.05 -37.98 -4.24
C GLY A 572 -1.17 -38.25 -3.19
N ASP A 573 -1.22 -37.45 -2.12
CA ASP A 573 -2.29 -37.47 -1.09
C ASP A 573 -3.45 -36.50 -1.40
N ASP A 574 -3.56 -36.00 -2.64
CA ASP A 574 -4.55 -35.01 -3.11
C ASP A 574 -4.61 -33.73 -2.26
N ARG A 575 -3.47 -33.30 -1.72
CA ARG A 575 -3.36 -32.02 -1.00
C ARG A 575 -3.09 -30.89 -1.98
N LYS A 576 -4.11 -30.06 -2.19
CA LYS A 576 -4.04 -28.89 -3.07
C LYS A 576 -4.20 -27.56 -2.30
N GLY A 577 -4.24 -27.66 -0.96
CA GLY A 577 -4.43 -26.52 -0.09
C GLY A 577 -5.90 -26.13 0.09
N ARG A 578 -6.14 -24.85 0.27
CA ARG A 578 -7.48 -24.31 0.58
C ARG A 578 -8.53 -24.58 -0.49
N LYS A 579 -8.14 -24.69 -1.75
CA LYS A 579 -9.07 -24.83 -2.89
C LYS A 579 -9.84 -26.15 -2.90
N ASN A 580 -9.24 -27.24 -2.37
CA ASN A 580 -9.95 -28.53 -2.20
C ASN A 580 -10.19 -28.87 -0.73
N GLY A 581 -9.87 -27.97 0.20
CA GLY A 581 -10.09 -28.15 1.63
C GLY A 581 -9.04 -29.01 2.35
N LYS A 582 -8.03 -29.53 1.64
CA LYS A 582 -7.00 -30.42 2.15
C LYS A 582 -5.60 -29.83 1.86
N GLY A 583 -4.97 -29.29 2.89
CA GLY A 583 -3.65 -28.67 2.83
C GLY A 583 -2.77 -29.07 4.01
N PHE A 584 -1.85 -28.22 4.39
CA PHE A 584 -1.12 -28.33 5.66
C PHE A 584 -1.99 -28.01 6.85
N TYR A 585 -3.02 -27.21 6.61
CA TYR A 585 -4.03 -26.83 7.59
C TYR A 585 -5.40 -27.43 7.24
N GLN A 586 -6.24 -27.57 8.23
CA GLN A 586 -7.63 -28.02 8.05
C GLN A 586 -8.52 -26.85 7.62
N TYR A 587 -9.25 -27.03 6.52
CA TYR A 587 -10.18 -26.05 5.98
C TYR A 587 -11.60 -26.61 6.01
N GLY A 588 -12.39 -26.29 7.03
CA GLY A 588 -13.78 -26.73 7.19
C GLY A 588 -14.80 -25.61 7.17
N ALA A 589 -16.07 -25.92 7.03
CA ALA A 589 -17.20 -24.98 6.95
C ALA A 589 -17.39 -24.10 8.21
N SER A 590 -16.77 -24.40 9.33
CA SER A 590 -16.90 -23.68 10.61
C SER A 590 -15.66 -22.88 11.00
N SER A 591 -15.01 -22.20 10.09
CA SER A 591 -13.72 -21.49 10.25
C SER A 591 -13.74 -20.26 11.16
N LYS A 592 -14.52 -20.25 12.24
CA LYS A 592 -14.39 -19.26 13.33
C LYS A 592 -13.32 -19.63 14.38
N LYS A 593 -12.79 -20.85 14.35
CA LYS A 593 -11.65 -21.29 15.17
C LYS A 593 -10.33 -21.05 14.43
N ALA A 594 -9.25 -20.84 15.19
CA ALA A 594 -7.90 -20.78 14.63
C ALA A 594 -7.63 -21.98 13.72
N LYS A 595 -6.97 -21.77 12.58
CA LYS A 595 -6.55 -22.85 11.68
C LYS A 595 -5.76 -23.87 12.48
N ALA A 596 -6.21 -25.11 12.54
CA ALA A 596 -5.46 -26.22 13.11
C ALA A 596 -4.60 -26.85 12.03
N VAL A 597 -3.38 -27.25 12.36
CA VAL A 597 -2.55 -28.07 11.48
C VAL A 597 -3.23 -29.41 11.25
N ASP A 598 -3.17 -29.90 10.04
CA ASP A 598 -3.57 -31.29 9.74
C ASP A 598 -2.37 -32.20 10.03
N GLU A 599 -2.34 -32.76 11.24
CA GLU A 599 -1.22 -33.60 11.73
C GLU A 599 -0.90 -34.78 10.78
N SER A 600 -1.85 -35.23 9.96
CA SER A 600 -1.61 -36.31 8.99
C SER A 600 -0.58 -35.91 7.92
N VAL A 601 -0.33 -34.61 7.71
CA VAL A 601 0.69 -34.12 6.76
C VAL A 601 2.09 -34.64 7.10
N TYR A 602 2.42 -34.75 8.38
CA TYR A 602 3.72 -35.26 8.82
C TYR A 602 3.93 -36.74 8.43
N GLY A 603 2.85 -37.55 8.54
CA GLY A 603 2.88 -38.94 8.09
C GLY A 603 3.06 -39.07 6.58
N VAL A 604 2.38 -38.25 5.78
CA VAL A 604 2.51 -38.18 4.32
C VAL A 604 3.96 -37.82 3.91
N LEU A 605 4.54 -36.86 4.60
CA LEU A 605 5.92 -36.43 4.35
C LEU A 605 6.98 -37.41 4.89
N GLY A 606 6.58 -38.33 5.78
CA GLY A 606 7.48 -39.28 6.44
C GLY A 606 8.40 -38.63 7.47
N ILE A 607 7.94 -37.55 8.10
CA ILE A 607 8.68 -36.78 9.09
C ILE A 607 7.98 -36.78 10.45
N LYS A 608 8.75 -36.52 11.50
CA LYS A 608 8.21 -36.22 12.84
C LYS A 608 8.70 -34.83 13.23
N PRO A 609 7.80 -33.93 13.68
CA PRO A 609 8.24 -32.67 14.24
C PRO A 609 9.20 -32.89 15.38
N GLY A 610 10.36 -32.26 15.30
CA GLY A 610 11.41 -32.33 16.32
C GLY A 610 11.45 -31.05 17.17
N THR A 611 12.60 -30.83 17.81
CA THR A 611 12.88 -29.55 18.51
C THR A 611 12.97 -28.43 17.48
N ASN A 612 12.14 -27.39 17.64
CA ASN A 612 12.16 -26.23 16.77
C ASN A 612 13.46 -25.43 16.95
N LYS A 613 14.07 -25.03 15.84
CA LYS A 613 15.19 -24.08 15.81
C LYS A 613 14.75 -22.70 16.26
N ASP A 614 15.69 -21.83 16.60
CA ASP A 614 15.39 -20.43 16.89
C ASP A 614 14.63 -19.76 15.73
N ALA A 615 13.58 -19.00 16.04
CA ALA A 615 12.71 -18.38 15.04
C ALA A 615 13.45 -17.38 14.15
N LYS A 616 14.50 -16.70 14.68
CA LYS A 616 15.33 -15.78 13.89
C LYS A 616 16.15 -16.54 12.86
N ALA A 617 16.77 -17.65 13.25
CA ALA A 617 17.56 -18.50 12.36
C ALA A 617 16.68 -19.12 11.24
N VAL A 618 15.45 -19.53 11.58
CA VAL A 618 14.47 -20.02 10.58
C VAL A 618 14.13 -18.94 9.58
N ALA A 619 13.82 -17.73 10.03
CA ALA A 619 13.48 -16.61 9.15
C ALA A 619 14.69 -16.17 8.31
N GLU A 620 15.86 -16.00 8.91
CA GLU A 620 17.11 -15.63 8.24
C GLU A 620 17.41 -16.57 7.07
N ARG A 621 17.36 -17.88 7.30
CA ARG A 621 17.66 -18.90 6.28
C ARG A 621 16.75 -18.81 5.05
N CYS A 622 15.45 -18.55 5.26
CA CYS A 622 14.52 -18.36 4.14
C CYS A 622 14.74 -17.01 3.43
N VAL A 623 14.95 -15.94 4.20
CA VAL A 623 15.03 -14.58 3.67
C VAL A 623 16.32 -14.34 2.89
N VAL A 624 17.49 -14.82 3.35
CA VAL A 624 18.74 -14.58 2.64
C VAL A 624 18.77 -15.19 1.24
N GLN A 625 18.03 -16.28 0.98
CA GLN A 625 17.83 -16.82 -0.35
C GLN A 625 17.07 -15.85 -1.26
N MET A 626 16.00 -15.24 -0.72
CA MET A 626 15.24 -14.22 -1.43
C MET A 626 16.10 -13.00 -1.76
N LEU A 627 16.93 -12.53 -0.79
CA LEU A 627 17.83 -11.39 -1.00
C LEU A 627 18.87 -11.67 -2.08
N ASN A 628 19.54 -12.81 -2.03
CA ASN A 628 20.56 -13.21 -2.99
C ASN A 628 19.98 -13.30 -4.41
N GLU A 629 18.78 -13.89 -4.56
CA GLU A 629 18.13 -14.02 -5.86
C GLU A 629 17.59 -12.67 -6.38
N ALA A 630 17.17 -11.76 -5.51
CA ALA A 630 16.79 -10.41 -5.92
C ALA A 630 17.96 -9.68 -6.58
N VAL A 631 19.17 -9.82 -6.05
CA VAL A 631 20.39 -9.25 -6.64
C VAL A 631 20.70 -9.92 -7.98
N ARG A 632 20.56 -11.25 -8.11
CA ARG A 632 20.71 -11.93 -9.39
C ARG A 632 19.71 -11.43 -10.44
N CYS A 633 18.46 -11.17 -10.06
CA CYS A 633 17.47 -10.59 -10.97
C CYS A 633 17.86 -9.19 -11.47
N LEU A 634 18.54 -8.40 -10.66
CA LEU A 634 19.11 -7.12 -11.09
C LEU A 634 20.27 -7.30 -12.06
N ASP A 635 21.17 -8.25 -11.78
CA ASP A 635 22.31 -8.57 -12.65
C ASP A 635 21.89 -9.13 -14.00
N ASP A 636 20.88 -9.99 -14.01
CA ASP A 636 20.30 -10.59 -15.22
C ASP A 636 19.43 -9.59 -16.01
N GLY A 637 19.26 -8.34 -15.51
CA GLY A 637 18.44 -7.31 -16.15
C GLY A 637 16.93 -7.58 -16.09
N ILE A 638 16.47 -8.52 -15.26
CA ILE A 638 15.03 -8.79 -15.09
C ILE A 638 14.32 -7.57 -14.51
N ILE A 639 14.93 -6.88 -13.55
CA ILE A 639 14.48 -5.58 -13.03
C ILE A 639 15.49 -4.50 -13.41
N ALA A 640 14.99 -3.30 -13.70
CA ALA A 640 15.81 -2.19 -14.14
C ALA A 640 16.55 -1.48 -12.98
N SER A 641 16.02 -1.58 -11.76
CA SER A 641 16.57 -0.87 -10.60
C SER A 641 16.30 -1.59 -9.28
N PRO A 642 17.12 -1.33 -8.24
CA PRO A 642 16.84 -1.76 -6.87
C PRO A 642 15.47 -1.31 -6.37
N ARG A 643 15.05 -0.07 -6.70
CA ARG A 643 13.74 0.50 -6.36
C ARG A 643 12.59 -0.37 -6.87
N ASP A 644 12.63 -0.79 -8.14
CA ASP A 644 11.58 -1.61 -8.75
C ASP A 644 11.53 -3.00 -8.10
N GLY A 645 12.69 -3.55 -7.74
CA GLY A 645 12.79 -4.79 -6.99
C GLY A 645 12.18 -4.68 -5.59
N ASP A 646 12.47 -3.61 -4.84
CA ASP A 646 11.89 -3.39 -3.53
C ASP A 646 10.36 -3.26 -3.59
N ILE A 647 9.85 -2.44 -4.50
CA ILE A 647 8.40 -2.26 -4.70
C ILE A 647 7.75 -3.57 -5.15
N GLY A 648 8.39 -4.32 -6.06
CA GLY A 648 7.93 -5.62 -6.52
C GLY A 648 7.78 -6.63 -5.38
N ALA A 649 8.79 -6.75 -4.52
CA ALA A 649 8.75 -7.67 -3.38
C ALA A 649 7.71 -7.25 -2.31
N ILE A 650 7.66 -5.97 -1.95
CA ILE A 650 6.72 -5.46 -0.94
C ILE A 650 5.28 -5.65 -1.40
N PHE A 651 4.95 -5.24 -2.62
CA PHE A 651 3.57 -5.23 -3.11
C PHE A 651 3.13 -6.55 -3.74
N GLY A 652 4.08 -7.42 -4.16
CA GLY A 652 3.81 -8.71 -4.76
C GLY A 652 3.67 -9.85 -3.76
N ILE A 653 4.58 -9.92 -2.81
CA ILE A 653 4.65 -11.03 -1.83
C ILE A 653 4.58 -10.58 -0.37
N GLY A 654 4.46 -9.28 -0.13
CA GLY A 654 4.36 -8.75 1.23
C GLY A 654 5.71 -8.78 1.98
N PHE A 655 6.83 -8.59 1.28
CA PHE A 655 8.10 -8.35 1.97
C PHE A 655 7.92 -7.22 2.99
N PRO A 656 8.50 -7.32 4.21
CA PRO A 656 8.20 -6.39 5.29
C PRO A 656 8.49 -4.93 4.91
N PRO A 657 7.48 -4.05 4.85
CA PRO A 657 7.66 -2.65 4.43
C PRO A 657 8.60 -1.84 5.31
N PHE A 658 8.67 -2.16 6.61
CA PHE A 658 9.56 -1.47 7.55
C PHE A 658 11.05 -1.79 7.31
N LEU A 659 11.37 -2.76 6.43
CA LEU A 659 12.72 -3.08 5.96
C LEU A 659 13.03 -2.41 4.61
N GLY A 660 12.05 -1.76 3.96
CA GLY A 660 12.22 -1.02 2.71
C GLY A 660 12.25 -1.86 1.43
N GLY A 661 12.25 -3.18 1.55
CA GLY A 661 12.41 -4.13 0.46
C GLY A 661 13.73 -4.91 0.53
N PRO A 662 13.96 -5.83 -0.40
CA PRO A 662 15.19 -6.65 -0.42
C PRO A 662 16.47 -5.84 -0.47
N PHE A 663 16.55 -4.82 -1.32
CA PHE A 663 17.76 -4.04 -1.55
C PHE A 663 18.05 -3.07 -0.40
N HIS A 664 17.06 -2.36 0.09
CA HIS A 664 17.18 -1.55 1.31
C HIS A 664 17.58 -2.41 2.52
N TYR A 665 17.03 -3.62 2.61
CA TYR A 665 17.36 -4.52 3.71
C TYR A 665 18.81 -5.04 3.59
N ILE A 666 19.32 -5.27 2.37
CA ILE A 666 20.74 -5.60 2.15
C ILE A 666 21.63 -4.45 2.61
N ASP A 667 21.30 -3.20 2.26
CA ASP A 667 22.06 -2.04 2.72
C ASP A 667 22.03 -1.90 4.26
N THR A 668 20.89 -2.18 4.88
CA THR A 668 20.76 -2.19 6.34
C THR A 668 21.58 -3.28 7.02
N LEU A 669 21.66 -4.48 6.42
CA LEU A 669 22.47 -5.60 6.90
C LEU A 669 23.98 -5.38 6.66
N GLY A 670 24.31 -4.70 5.57
CA GLY A 670 25.64 -4.61 4.98
C GLY A 670 25.95 -5.82 4.09
N ALA A 671 26.43 -5.58 2.87
CA ALA A 671 26.76 -6.62 1.88
C ALA A 671 27.76 -7.64 2.43
N ALA A 672 28.81 -7.19 3.13
CA ALA A 672 29.81 -8.06 3.75
C ALA A 672 29.20 -9.03 4.79
N ASN A 673 28.26 -8.57 5.61
CA ASN A 673 27.57 -9.41 6.57
C ASN A 673 26.65 -10.43 5.88
N LEU A 674 25.93 -10.03 4.84
CA LEU A 674 25.07 -10.93 4.05
C LEU A 674 25.91 -12.02 3.37
N VAL A 675 27.05 -11.65 2.75
CA VAL A 675 27.97 -12.62 2.14
C VAL A 675 28.45 -13.63 3.18
N ARG A 676 28.90 -13.18 4.35
CA ARG A 676 29.32 -14.06 5.46
C ARG A 676 28.21 -15.03 5.91
N ILE A 677 26.96 -14.58 5.99
CA ILE A 677 25.81 -15.43 6.35
C ILE A 677 25.58 -16.48 5.26
N LEU A 678 25.58 -16.08 3.99
CA LEU A 678 25.37 -16.98 2.85
C LEU A 678 26.48 -18.03 2.77
N GLU A 679 27.76 -17.66 2.89
CA GLU A 679 28.90 -18.59 2.92
C GLU A 679 28.82 -19.57 4.11
N GLY A 680 28.36 -19.09 5.27
CA GLY A 680 28.08 -19.93 6.42
C GLY A 680 27.02 -21.00 6.15
N TYR A 681 25.96 -20.66 5.46
CA TYR A 681 24.95 -21.62 5.01
C TYR A 681 25.46 -22.48 3.84
N GLN A 682 26.22 -21.93 2.92
CA GLN A 682 26.81 -22.67 1.80
C GLN A 682 27.68 -23.83 2.28
N SER A 683 28.51 -23.59 3.29
CA SER A 683 29.40 -24.64 3.87
C SER A 683 28.62 -25.79 4.52
N GLN A 684 27.40 -25.55 5.01
CA GLN A 684 26.58 -26.53 5.72
C GLN A 684 25.52 -27.19 4.83
N LEU A 685 24.94 -26.42 3.90
CA LEU A 685 23.74 -26.77 3.17
C LEU A 685 23.92 -26.85 1.66
N GLY A 686 25.13 -26.52 1.17
CA GLY A 686 25.50 -26.67 -0.24
C GLY A 686 25.36 -25.40 -1.08
N SER A 687 25.69 -25.55 -2.38
CA SER A 687 25.90 -24.47 -3.35
C SER A 687 24.67 -23.57 -3.60
N ARG A 688 23.46 -24.00 -3.24
CA ARG A 688 22.28 -23.16 -3.38
C ARG A 688 22.33 -21.85 -2.57
N PHE A 689 23.22 -21.78 -1.57
CA PHE A 689 23.49 -20.57 -0.78
C PHE A 689 24.70 -19.77 -1.27
N GLU A 690 25.27 -20.12 -2.43
CA GLU A 690 26.40 -19.38 -2.97
C GLU A 690 26.04 -17.91 -3.20
N PRO A 691 26.79 -16.95 -2.58
CA PRO A 691 26.58 -15.53 -2.82
C PRO A 691 26.79 -15.19 -4.29
N CYS A 692 25.94 -14.35 -4.87
CA CYS A 692 26.15 -13.86 -6.23
C CYS A 692 27.37 -12.94 -6.31
N GLU A 693 27.97 -12.82 -7.50
CA GLU A 693 29.22 -12.07 -7.69
C GLU A 693 29.07 -10.58 -7.33
N ARG A 694 27.94 -9.97 -7.65
CA ARG A 694 27.69 -8.57 -7.26
C ARG A 694 27.75 -8.38 -5.75
N LEU A 695 27.15 -9.27 -4.97
CA LEU A 695 27.22 -9.16 -3.50
C LEU A 695 28.65 -9.32 -2.99
N LYS A 696 29.46 -10.21 -3.57
CA LYS A 696 30.87 -10.37 -3.21
C LYS A 696 31.66 -9.09 -3.52
N THR A 697 31.44 -8.50 -4.69
CA THR A 697 32.06 -7.22 -5.08
C THR A 697 31.65 -6.10 -4.15
N MET A 698 30.35 -5.94 -3.89
CA MET A 698 29.84 -4.93 -2.96
C MET A 698 30.39 -5.09 -1.53
N ALA A 699 30.58 -6.35 -1.09
CA ALA A 699 31.17 -6.63 0.21
C ALA A 699 32.63 -6.17 0.29
N GLN A 700 33.41 -6.31 -0.79
CA GLN A 700 34.81 -5.88 -0.87
C GLN A 700 34.91 -4.33 -0.94
N GLU A 701 34.02 -3.69 -1.66
CA GLU A 701 34.01 -2.25 -1.90
C GLU A 701 33.24 -1.45 -0.82
N ASN A 702 32.57 -2.13 0.11
CA ASN A 702 31.62 -1.54 1.06
C ASN A 702 30.55 -0.69 0.34
N ALA A 703 30.06 -1.18 -0.80
CA ALA A 703 29.08 -0.49 -1.63
C ALA A 703 27.64 -0.74 -1.15
N HIS A 704 26.75 0.19 -1.54
CA HIS A 704 25.32 0.17 -1.23
C HIS A 704 24.50 0.26 -2.52
N PHE A 705 23.22 -0.10 -2.46
CA PHE A 705 22.29 0.05 -3.58
C PHE A 705 21.68 1.45 -3.65
N PHE A 706 21.61 2.16 -2.50
CA PHE A 706 21.03 3.50 -2.34
C PHE A 706 21.98 4.49 -1.67
#